data_b0070ddaebe95b786a8c5ff7e67f499d
#
_entry.id   b0070ddaebe95b786a8c5ff7e67f499d
#
_cell.length_a   1.000
_cell.length_b   1.000
_cell.length_c   1.000
_cell.angle_alpha   90.00
_cell.angle_beta   90.00
_cell.angle_gamma   90.00
#
_symmetry.space_group_name_H-M   'P 1'
#
loop_
_entity.id
_entity.type
_entity.pdbx_description
1 polymer ?
#
loop_
_entity_poly.entity_id
_entity_poly.type
_entity_poly.pdbx_seq_one_letter_code
_entity_poly.pdbx_strand_id
1 'polypeptide(L)'
;MLNEQTFEFSQAKLKLKDSLRFTMRENGGAIEYLVEDEVIGRFYRIGHPQYTFLTMLDGQRTVSAALMKTATLNREHAIDETEAAKLCKWAIESGLIESETGNSAARRLEQHEAMQKQQMVSYLNPMMMRMPLFNPDPAVTVATRFLGFLVSPLGAALWIGVVVFGFMKLAVNWDTFFLNRVNSFSAMDFVWIAVTWVILKFIHELAHSVVCKKFGGRVRNCGILLLLMIPMPYVDVTSSWRFDNKWKRILTSAAGMLSEVFLAAIACVVWAVAAPGPLQYHAGNVIITATLHTLLFNINPLMRFDGYYMLSDFLEIPNLSMHGRAWFKGIFKRIYFGNKPQKLMETGFRGVAVKLYGILAMMWFGFIAVGLSLAASSLIEGFGLIVALIGCVLWLGIPLFKLAKYFLVGTKTENPNRFWFTCAMTLTVLLIGCFLHFTPSPTVVSTPIVIDYEPLSIVRSNTYGFAREIRVADGELVQEGDLLLVLENRELEQELASLLIDIQISELRKKTLFAESQISQVQLEQESLVSMHEKREELEKQLADLKICASQDGMVIARELDILLGKYLSPGDEVLSIAMPMETQAISLARQSDIEWFEDNPDAKLELRIWGRHENAVIDGTIRRVNPRARDDLPHEAFAASVGGPLAVVPRTQVEGKNSQSSEAEEMMLTEPRIPIEITLSESDRMSLYAGQSGELIVRNRDQNMASYLSENFIRFCRNTNTRTHGL
;
A
#
# COMPACT_ATOMS: atom_id res chain seq x y z
N MET A 1 31.56 -9.98 50.02
CA MET A 1 31.39 -10.82 48.82
C MET A 1 32.11 -10.31 47.57
N LEU A 2 32.20 -9.00 47.27
CA LEU A 2 32.96 -8.50 46.10
C LEU A 2 34.49 -8.56 46.32
N ASN A 3 35.00 -8.44 47.55
CA ASN A 3 36.44 -8.45 47.84
C ASN A 3 37.07 -9.85 47.82
N GLU A 4 36.36 -10.91 48.18
CA GLU A 4 36.91 -12.28 48.16
C GLU A 4 37.02 -12.84 46.75
N GLN A 5 36.05 -12.57 45.90
CA GLN A 5 36.09 -13.00 44.49
C GLN A 5 37.16 -12.25 43.66
N THR A 6 37.46 -11.01 43.98
CA THR A 6 38.55 -10.24 43.34
C THR A 6 39.92 -10.76 43.78
N PHE A 7 40.08 -11.17 45.04
CA PHE A 7 41.34 -11.71 45.54
C PHE A 7 41.70 -13.10 44.98
N GLU A 8 40.72 -13.99 44.83
CA GLU A 8 40.91 -15.29 44.15
C GLU A 8 41.31 -15.10 42.68
N PHE A 9 40.73 -14.13 42.01
CA PHE A 9 41.05 -13.80 40.60
C PHE A 9 42.46 -13.23 40.43
N SER A 10 42.98 -12.47 41.38
CA SER A 10 44.31 -11.83 41.31
C SER A 10 45.45 -12.83 41.30
N GLN A 11 45.27 -13.98 41.96
CA GLN A 11 46.23 -15.07 42.04
C GLN A 11 46.10 -16.14 40.94
N ALA A 12 45.02 -16.06 40.12
CA ALA A 12 44.80 -17.02 39.06
C ALA A 12 45.86 -16.91 37.96
N LYS A 13 46.33 -18.08 37.46
CA LYS A 13 47.18 -18.15 36.28
C LYS A 13 46.31 -18.52 35.10
N LEU A 14 46.18 -17.57 34.16
CA LEU A 14 45.33 -17.70 32.99
C LEU A 14 46.20 -17.73 31.74
N LYS A 15 45.86 -18.59 30.78
CA LYS A 15 46.54 -18.70 29.49
C LYS A 15 45.55 -18.44 28.36
N LEU A 16 45.90 -17.54 27.42
CA LEU A 16 45.15 -17.38 26.18
C LEU A 16 45.30 -18.64 25.32
N LYS A 17 44.28 -18.95 24.55
CA LYS A 17 44.33 -20.02 23.54
C LYS A 17 45.33 -19.67 22.44
N ASP A 18 46.14 -20.63 22.04
CA ASP A 18 47.16 -20.47 20.99
C ASP A 18 46.52 -20.31 19.60
N SER A 19 45.23 -20.69 19.44
CA SER A 19 44.43 -20.53 18.18
C SER A 19 43.92 -19.12 17.92
N LEU A 20 44.16 -18.16 18.81
CA LEU A 20 43.67 -16.81 18.66
C LEU A 20 44.58 -16.00 17.76
N ARG A 21 43.94 -15.33 16.79
CA ARG A 21 44.60 -14.39 15.90
C ARG A 21 44.19 -12.96 16.20
N PHE A 22 45.19 -12.10 16.39
CA PHE A 22 44.97 -10.68 16.63
C PHE A 22 45.30 -9.89 15.37
N THR A 23 44.36 -9.07 14.92
CA THR A 23 44.55 -8.15 13.78
C THR A 23 44.38 -6.72 14.29
N MET A 24 45.43 -5.91 14.18
CA MET A 24 45.43 -4.50 14.55
C MET A 24 44.62 -3.71 13.53
N ARG A 25 43.84 -2.76 14.03
CA ARG A 25 42.99 -1.91 13.21
C ARG A 25 42.94 -0.48 13.78
N GLU A 26 43.05 0.51 12.91
CA GLU A 26 42.84 1.89 13.25
C GLU A 26 41.38 2.29 12.96
N ASN A 27 40.66 2.75 13.96
CA ASN A 27 39.26 3.15 13.85
C ASN A 27 39.08 4.56 14.47
N GLY A 28 38.94 5.57 13.61
CA GLY A 28 38.73 6.95 14.05
C GLY A 28 39.85 7.52 14.93
N GLY A 29 41.12 7.15 14.71
CA GLY A 29 42.27 7.57 15.47
C GLY A 29 42.55 6.75 16.74
N ALA A 30 41.72 5.77 17.05
CA ALA A 30 41.95 4.80 18.14
C ALA A 30 42.42 3.44 17.56
N ILE A 31 43.41 2.84 18.23
CA ILE A 31 43.90 1.50 17.88
C ILE A 31 43.03 0.47 18.58
N GLU A 32 42.36 -0.35 17.78
CA GLU A 32 41.54 -1.48 18.21
C GLU A 32 42.16 -2.80 17.70
N TYR A 33 41.92 -3.87 18.41
CA TYR A 33 42.35 -5.22 18.00
C TYR A 33 41.12 -6.11 17.77
N LEU A 34 41.07 -6.73 16.60
CA LEU A 34 40.12 -7.78 16.31
C LEU A 34 40.71 -9.12 16.72
N VAL A 35 40.08 -9.79 17.67
CA VAL A 35 40.43 -11.13 18.15
C VAL A 35 39.58 -12.12 17.38
N GLU A 36 40.24 -13.02 16.64
CA GLU A 36 39.59 -14.11 15.92
C GLU A 36 39.95 -15.43 16.57
N ASP A 37 38.95 -16.21 16.95
CA ASP A 37 39.14 -17.61 17.26
C ASP A 37 39.01 -18.42 15.96
N GLU A 38 40.14 -18.86 15.38
CA GLU A 38 40.15 -19.57 14.10
C GLU A 38 39.39 -20.90 14.14
N VAL A 39 39.24 -21.53 15.28
CA VAL A 39 38.56 -22.83 15.46
C VAL A 39 37.04 -22.63 15.44
N ILE A 40 36.54 -21.67 16.21
CA ILE A 40 35.09 -21.43 16.36
C ILE A 40 34.56 -20.43 15.33
N GLY A 41 35.44 -19.57 14.75
CA GLY A 41 35.06 -18.54 13.81
C GLY A 41 34.34 -17.34 14.43
N ARG A 42 34.60 -17.08 15.71
CA ARG A 42 34.07 -15.93 16.42
C ARG A 42 35.04 -14.77 16.39
N PHE A 43 34.50 -13.58 16.29
CA PHE A 43 35.27 -12.33 16.27
C PHE A 43 34.86 -11.46 17.46
N TYR A 44 35.87 -10.90 18.13
CA TYR A 44 35.69 -9.98 19.24
C TYR A 44 36.52 -8.74 18.99
N ARG A 45 36.08 -7.60 19.47
CA ARG A 45 36.82 -6.33 19.43
C ARG A 45 37.27 -5.97 20.83
N ILE A 46 38.53 -5.59 20.95
CA ILE A 46 39.14 -5.11 22.18
C ILE A 46 39.98 -3.89 21.89
N GLY A 47 40.04 -2.94 22.82
CA GLY A 47 40.91 -1.80 22.73
C GLY A 47 42.38 -2.15 22.95
N HIS A 48 43.27 -1.22 22.66
CA HIS A 48 44.72 -1.41 22.85
C HIS A 48 45.10 -1.77 24.30
N PRO A 49 44.56 -1.09 25.35
CA PRO A 49 44.85 -1.48 26.74
C PRO A 49 44.43 -2.92 27.07
N GLN A 50 43.24 -3.33 26.63
CA GLN A 50 42.72 -4.69 26.86
C GLN A 50 43.56 -5.75 26.10
N TYR A 51 44.00 -5.42 24.87
CA TYR A 51 44.90 -6.29 24.10
C TYR A 51 46.23 -6.49 24.83
N THR A 52 46.88 -5.41 25.28
CA THR A 52 48.15 -5.44 25.98
C THR A 52 48.05 -6.29 27.25
N PHE A 53 46.95 -6.17 27.99
CA PHE A 53 46.73 -6.98 29.18
C PHE A 53 46.49 -8.46 28.86
N LEU A 54 45.61 -8.78 27.91
CA LEU A 54 45.30 -10.15 27.55
C LEU A 54 46.54 -10.89 27.02
N THR A 55 47.39 -10.25 26.22
CA THR A 55 48.61 -10.86 25.69
C THR A 55 49.67 -11.17 26.77
N MET A 56 49.53 -10.55 27.97
CA MET A 56 50.40 -10.89 29.14
C MET A 56 49.94 -12.12 29.91
N LEU A 57 48.77 -12.67 29.60
CA LEU A 57 48.24 -13.90 30.22
C LEU A 57 48.84 -15.13 29.52
N ASP A 58 50.05 -15.53 29.97
CA ASP A 58 50.85 -16.61 29.39
C ASP A 58 50.70 -17.97 30.13
N GLY A 59 49.85 -18.02 31.17
CA GLY A 59 49.69 -19.21 32.03
C GLY A 59 50.73 -19.36 33.13
N GLN A 60 51.83 -18.61 33.08
CA GLN A 60 52.89 -18.66 34.10
C GLN A 60 52.73 -17.55 35.12
N ARG A 61 52.31 -16.40 34.73
CA ARG A 61 52.11 -15.21 35.57
C ARG A 61 50.71 -15.19 36.17
N THR A 62 50.62 -14.61 37.36
CA THR A 62 49.30 -14.31 37.95
C THR A 62 48.66 -13.10 37.27
N VAL A 63 47.33 -13.00 37.31
CA VAL A 63 46.57 -11.87 36.76
C VAL A 63 47.08 -10.55 37.37
N SER A 64 47.41 -10.53 38.65
CA SER A 64 47.98 -9.34 39.33
C SER A 64 49.33 -8.94 38.73
N ALA A 65 50.25 -9.92 38.50
CA ALA A 65 51.54 -9.64 37.87
C ALA A 65 51.44 -9.16 36.43
N ALA A 66 50.49 -9.71 35.66
CA ALA A 66 50.15 -9.27 34.31
C ALA A 66 49.62 -7.82 34.30
N LEU A 67 48.75 -7.45 35.27
CA LEU A 67 48.19 -6.14 35.41
C LEU A 67 49.30 -5.11 35.76
N MET A 68 50.19 -5.40 36.73
CA MET A 68 51.30 -4.53 37.06
C MET A 68 52.24 -4.30 35.89
N LYS A 69 52.52 -5.34 35.09
CA LYS A 69 53.38 -5.21 33.91
C LYS A 69 52.72 -4.38 32.82
N THR A 70 51.39 -4.52 32.63
CA THR A 70 50.62 -3.68 31.68
C THR A 70 50.60 -2.23 32.10
N ALA A 71 50.43 -1.95 33.39
CA ALA A 71 50.45 -0.57 33.92
C ALA A 71 51.83 0.12 33.75
N THR A 72 52.94 -0.65 33.80
CA THR A 72 54.30 -0.11 33.54
C THR A 72 54.54 0.19 32.06
N LEU A 73 53.92 -0.56 31.14
CA LEU A 73 54.04 -0.38 29.69
C LEU A 73 53.14 0.74 29.14
N ASN A 74 52.00 0.95 29.75
CA ASN A 74 50.96 1.85 29.23
C ASN A 74 50.42 2.75 30.35
N ARG A 75 51.21 3.72 30.81
CA ARG A 75 50.91 4.59 31.98
C ARG A 75 49.68 5.48 31.79
N GLU A 76 49.41 5.95 30.57
CA GLU A 76 48.29 6.84 30.29
C GLU A 76 46.92 6.16 30.18
N HIS A 77 46.91 4.84 29.88
CA HIS A 77 45.70 4.07 29.65
C HIS A 77 45.73 2.71 30.39
N ALA A 78 46.19 2.74 31.65
CA ALA A 78 46.24 1.52 32.47
C ALA A 78 44.82 1.07 32.81
N ILE A 79 44.56 -0.23 32.64
CA ILE A 79 43.30 -0.88 33.03
C ILE A 79 43.25 -0.93 34.57
N ASP A 80 42.10 -0.55 35.15
CA ASP A 80 41.81 -0.69 36.56
C ASP A 80 41.60 -2.19 36.93
N GLU A 81 41.88 -2.54 38.20
CA GLU A 81 41.72 -3.90 38.72
C GLU A 81 40.30 -4.44 38.50
N THR A 82 39.28 -3.60 38.66
CA THR A 82 37.87 -3.94 38.42
C THR A 82 37.58 -4.21 36.95
N GLU A 83 38.21 -3.48 36.04
CA GLU A 83 38.10 -3.66 34.61
C GLU A 83 38.84 -4.93 34.15
N ALA A 84 40.03 -5.17 34.68
CA ALA A 84 40.80 -6.37 34.43
C ALA A 84 40.05 -7.66 34.89
N ALA A 85 39.41 -7.62 36.06
CA ALA A 85 38.57 -8.74 36.54
C ALA A 85 37.36 -8.98 35.63
N LYS A 86 36.68 -7.91 35.16
CA LYS A 86 35.57 -8.02 34.21
C LYS A 86 36.05 -8.58 32.86
N LEU A 87 37.20 -8.14 32.38
CA LEU A 87 37.79 -8.62 31.14
C LEU A 87 38.22 -10.10 31.22
N CYS A 88 38.82 -10.51 32.29
CA CYS A 88 39.17 -11.94 32.54
C CYS A 88 37.90 -12.80 32.59
N LYS A 89 36.85 -12.35 33.32
CA LYS A 89 35.58 -13.05 33.39
C LYS A 89 34.95 -13.18 31.99
N TRP A 90 34.91 -12.09 31.23
CA TRP A 90 34.41 -12.08 29.86
C TRP A 90 35.22 -13.02 28.95
N ALA A 91 36.55 -13.02 29.07
CA ALA A 91 37.42 -13.83 28.24
C ALA A 91 37.27 -15.34 28.57
N ILE A 92 37.00 -15.69 29.85
CA ILE A 92 36.65 -17.04 30.27
C ILE A 92 35.29 -17.47 29.73
N GLU A 93 34.27 -16.62 29.92
CA GLU A 93 32.90 -16.86 29.43
C GLU A 93 32.84 -16.95 27.89
N SER A 94 33.70 -16.21 27.20
CA SER A 94 33.84 -16.22 25.73
C SER A 94 34.69 -17.39 25.23
N GLY A 95 35.32 -18.15 26.16
CA GLY A 95 36.16 -19.31 25.84
C GLY A 95 37.51 -18.97 25.20
N LEU A 96 38.04 -17.75 25.40
CA LEU A 96 39.31 -17.26 24.87
C LEU A 96 40.52 -17.69 25.74
N ILE A 97 40.26 -18.09 26.99
CA ILE A 97 41.27 -18.46 27.98
C ILE A 97 41.19 -19.96 28.25
N GLU A 98 42.35 -20.60 28.31
CA GLU A 98 42.51 -21.96 28.81
C GLU A 98 42.75 -21.95 30.33
N SER A 99 41.94 -22.68 31.10
CA SER A 99 42.12 -22.83 32.54
C SER A 99 42.88 -24.12 32.85
N GLU A 100 44.07 -23.99 33.41
CA GLU A 100 44.93 -25.17 33.78
C GLU A 100 44.52 -25.89 35.09
N THR A 101 43.53 -25.38 35.84
CA THR A 101 43.12 -26.02 37.08
C THR A 101 42.38 -27.32 36.87
N GLY A 102 42.90 -28.42 37.40
CA GLY A 102 42.58 -29.84 37.15
C GLY A 102 41.15 -30.36 37.35
N ASN A 103 40.14 -29.51 37.52
CA ASN A 103 38.73 -29.89 37.52
C ASN A 103 38.04 -29.54 36.16
N SER A 104 38.84 -29.39 35.13
CA SER A 104 38.41 -28.76 33.85
C SER A 104 37.62 -29.69 32.94
N ALA A 105 37.75 -31.01 33.02
CA ALA A 105 37.02 -31.93 32.13
C ALA A 105 35.51 -31.95 32.43
N ALA A 106 35.12 -32.05 33.69
CA ALA A 106 33.73 -32.03 34.09
C ALA A 106 33.09 -30.64 33.87
N ARG A 107 33.79 -29.54 34.25
CA ARG A 107 33.35 -28.17 33.95
C ARG A 107 33.33 -27.85 32.44
N ARG A 108 34.27 -28.38 31.66
CA ARG A 108 34.22 -28.26 30.17
C ARG A 108 33.03 -29.01 29.60
N LEU A 109 32.69 -30.20 30.16
CA LEU A 109 31.48 -30.92 29.76
C LEU A 109 30.21 -30.17 30.15
N GLU A 110 30.12 -29.65 31.39
CA GLU A 110 29.00 -28.82 31.86
C GLU A 110 28.89 -27.52 31.08
N GLN A 111 30.01 -26.84 30.78
CA GLN A 111 30.01 -25.64 29.94
C GLN A 111 29.65 -25.95 28.48
N HIS A 112 30.14 -27.09 27.96
CA HIS A 112 29.76 -27.54 26.61
C HIS A 112 28.28 -27.94 26.54
N GLU A 113 27.78 -28.60 27.57
CA GLU A 113 26.35 -28.93 27.70
C GLU A 113 25.49 -27.68 27.92
N ALA A 114 25.95 -26.74 28.75
CA ALA A 114 25.27 -25.44 28.93
C ALA A 114 25.30 -24.59 27.66
N MET A 115 26.41 -24.56 26.91
CA MET A 115 26.51 -23.90 25.60
C MET A 115 25.66 -24.62 24.55
N GLN A 116 25.65 -25.97 24.54
CA GLN A 116 24.75 -26.72 23.65
C GLN A 116 23.30 -26.50 24.02
N LYS A 117 22.92 -26.48 25.31
CA LYS A 117 21.56 -26.11 25.74
C LYS A 117 21.21 -24.66 25.35
N GLN A 118 22.11 -23.71 25.51
CA GLN A 118 21.90 -22.32 25.14
C GLN A 118 21.85 -22.13 23.63
N GLN A 119 22.64 -22.89 22.88
CA GLN A 119 22.53 -22.99 21.43
C GLN A 119 21.21 -23.66 21.02
N MET A 120 20.84 -24.80 21.65
CA MET A 120 19.54 -25.45 21.40
C MET A 120 18.35 -24.52 21.66
N VAL A 121 18.38 -23.77 22.77
CA VAL A 121 17.36 -22.76 23.08
C VAL A 121 17.36 -21.62 22.07
N SER A 122 18.53 -21.21 21.53
CA SER A 122 18.61 -20.23 20.45
C SER A 122 18.14 -20.80 19.11
N TYR A 123 18.31 -22.09 18.85
CA TYR A 123 17.75 -22.81 17.70
C TYR A 123 16.24 -23.00 17.82
N LEU A 124 15.69 -23.09 19.03
CA LEU A 124 14.25 -23.24 19.30
C LEU A 124 13.51 -21.90 19.39
N ASN A 125 14.18 -20.79 19.14
CA ASN A 125 13.49 -19.50 19.08
C ASN A 125 12.60 -19.44 17.83
N PRO A 126 11.26 -19.53 17.94
CA PRO A 126 10.36 -19.60 16.78
C PRO A 126 10.42 -18.35 15.89
N MET A 127 10.98 -17.24 16.42
CA MET A 127 11.14 -16.02 15.65
C MET A 127 12.38 -16.00 14.76
N MET A 128 13.42 -16.82 15.08
CA MET A 128 14.68 -16.82 14.32
C MET A 128 15.46 -18.11 14.60
N MET A 129 15.23 -19.12 13.78
CA MET A 129 15.91 -20.41 13.88
C MET A 129 16.92 -20.57 12.74
N ARG A 130 18.20 -20.78 13.06
CA ARG A 130 19.26 -21.00 12.07
C ARG A 130 19.59 -22.49 11.97
N MET A 131 19.48 -23.04 10.77
CA MET A 131 19.85 -24.40 10.44
C MET A 131 21.10 -24.41 9.55
N PRO A 132 22.32 -24.56 10.06
CA PRO A 132 23.51 -24.72 9.23
C PRO A 132 23.42 -26.06 8.50
N LEU A 133 23.62 -26.06 7.16
CA LEU A 133 23.52 -27.26 6.33
C LEU A 133 24.92 -27.81 5.99
N PHE A 134 25.77 -26.98 5.40
CA PHE A 134 27.10 -27.41 4.96
C PHE A 134 28.10 -26.27 4.85
N ASN A 135 29.37 -26.59 4.62
CA ASN A 135 30.43 -25.63 4.34
C ASN A 135 30.51 -25.35 2.85
N PRO A 136 30.14 -24.14 2.37
CA PRO A 136 30.10 -23.79 0.95
C PRO A 136 31.46 -23.33 0.41
N ASP A 137 32.52 -23.18 1.23
CA ASP A 137 33.78 -22.53 0.83
C ASP A 137 34.45 -23.14 -0.41
N PRO A 138 34.46 -24.48 -0.62
CA PRO A 138 35.00 -25.07 -1.84
C PRO A 138 34.20 -24.66 -3.09
N ALA A 139 32.87 -24.74 -3.03
CA ALA A 139 31.98 -24.36 -4.13
C ALA A 139 32.08 -22.86 -4.45
N VAL A 140 32.12 -22.02 -3.41
CA VAL A 140 32.30 -20.57 -3.53
C VAL A 140 33.66 -20.23 -4.16
N THR A 141 34.72 -21.01 -3.87
CA THR A 141 36.03 -20.82 -4.51
C THR A 141 35.97 -21.03 -6.01
N VAL A 142 35.24 -22.06 -6.46
CA VAL A 142 35.01 -22.30 -7.89
C VAL A 142 34.16 -21.18 -8.49
N ALA A 143 33.03 -20.82 -7.86
CA ALA A 143 32.18 -19.74 -8.31
C ALA A 143 32.93 -18.40 -8.43
N THR A 144 33.84 -18.11 -7.49
CA THR A 144 34.66 -16.88 -7.50
C THR A 144 35.63 -16.85 -8.69
N ARG A 145 36.09 -18.00 -9.17
CA ARG A 145 36.94 -18.06 -10.38
C ARG A 145 36.21 -17.55 -11.62
N PHE A 146 34.92 -17.85 -11.75
CA PHE A 146 34.08 -17.45 -12.88
C PHE A 146 33.43 -16.09 -12.70
N LEU A 147 32.88 -15.81 -11.53
CA LEU A 147 32.11 -14.58 -11.25
C LEU A 147 32.94 -13.45 -10.64
N GLY A 148 34.14 -13.75 -10.16
CA GLY A 148 35.00 -12.76 -9.50
C GLY A 148 35.48 -11.61 -10.39
N PHE A 149 35.33 -11.69 -11.71
CA PHE A 149 35.62 -10.58 -12.63
C PHE A 149 34.58 -9.45 -12.47
N LEU A 150 33.34 -9.77 -12.04
CA LEU A 150 32.29 -8.76 -11.78
C LEU A 150 32.69 -7.78 -10.67
N VAL A 151 33.59 -8.19 -9.79
CA VAL A 151 34.14 -7.36 -8.70
C VAL A 151 35.35 -6.53 -9.17
N SER A 152 35.59 -6.42 -10.46
CA SER A 152 36.63 -5.58 -11.06
C SER A 152 36.07 -4.27 -11.57
N PRO A 153 36.90 -3.24 -11.87
CA PRO A 153 36.41 -2.00 -12.47
C PRO A 153 35.68 -2.23 -13.80
N LEU A 154 36.11 -3.21 -14.59
CA LEU A 154 35.44 -3.59 -15.86
C LEU A 154 34.06 -4.21 -15.55
N GLY A 155 33.97 -5.08 -14.53
CA GLY A 155 32.70 -5.64 -14.07
C GLY A 155 31.75 -4.56 -13.57
N ALA A 156 32.26 -3.58 -12.85
CA ALA A 156 31.46 -2.43 -12.38
C ALA A 156 30.92 -1.58 -13.56
N ALA A 157 31.75 -1.34 -14.59
CA ALA A 157 31.31 -0.63 -15.79
C ALA A 157 30.23 -1.42 -16.55
N LEU A 158 30.39 -2.73 -16.68
CA LEU A 158 29.39 -3.62 -17.28
C LEU A 158 28.10 -3.57 -16.47
N TRP A 159 28.19 -3.65 -15.12
CA TRP A 159 27.05 -3.59 -14.23
C TRP A 159 26.27 -2.28 -14.42
N ILE A 160 26.99 -1.13 -14.42
CA ILE A 160 26.36 0.19 -14.63
C ILE A 160 25.67 0.24 -16.01
N GLY A 161 26.35 -0.22 -17.05
CA GLY A 161 25.79 -0.22 -18.41
C GLY A 161 24.51 -1.03 -18.53
N VAL A 162 24.49 -2.25 -17.96
CA VAL A 162 23.31 -3.12 -17.98
C VAL A 162 22.17 -2.51 -17.14
N VAL A 163 22.48 -1.96 -15.97
CA VAL A 163 21.47 -1.37 -15.09
C VAL A 163 20.84 -0.13 -15.74
N VAL A 164 21.65 0.79 -16.26
CA VAL A 164 21.14 2.00 -16.94
C VAL A 164 20.29 1.62 -18.15
N PHE A 165 20.79 0.70 -18.99
CA PHE A 165 20.08 0.26 -20.19
C PHE A 165 18.76 -0.46 -19.84
N GLY A 166 18.77 -1.34 -18.86
CA GLY A 166 17.58 -2.08 -18.43
C GLY A 166 16.48 -1.17 -17.89
N PHE A 167 16.83 -0.27 -16.97
CA PHE A 167 15.84 0.66 -16.40
C PHE A 167 15.38 1.70 -17.42
N MET A 168 16.22 2.13 -18.36
CA MET A 168 15.80 2.99 -19.47
C MET A 168 14.73 2.29 -20.33
N LYS A 169 14.91 1.00 -20.64
CA LYS A 169 13.92 0.21 -21.37
C LYS A 169 12.61 0.09 -20.62
N LEU A 170 12.64 -0.10 -19.31
CA LEU A 170 11.43 -0.13 -18.47
C LEU A 170 10.73 1.24 -18.44
N ALA A 171 11.48 2.33 -18.29
CA ALA A 171 10.94 3.68 -18.25
C ALA A 171 10.17 4.06 -19.53
N VAL A 172 10.70 3.67 -20.70
CA VAL A 172 10.01 3.91 -21.98
C VAL A 172 8.69 3.12 -22.10
N ASN A 173 8.61 1.95 -21.45
CA ASN A 173 7.44 1.08 -21.53
C ASN A 173 6.66 1.03 -20.19
N TRP A 174 6.79 2.07 -19.37
CA TRP A 174 6.25 2.06 -18.00
C TRP A 174 4.74 1.86 -17.94
N ASP A 175 3.99 2.58 -18.77
CA ASP A 175 2.53 2.52 -18.79
C ASP A 175 2.04 1.11 -19.15
N THR A 176 2.65 0.52 -20.18
CA THR A 176 2.35 -0.85 -20.61
C THR A 176 2.68 -1.88 -19.50
N PHE A 177 3.82 -1.69 -18.83
CA PHE A 177 4.22 -2.57 -17.72
C PHE A 177 3.23 -2.50 -16.55
N PHE A 178 2.86 -1.28 -16.17
CA PHE A 178 1.97 -1.04 -15.04
C PHE A 178 0.55 -1.56 -15.31
N LEU A 179 -0.04 -1.21 -16.45
CA LEU A 179 -1.39 -1.63 -16.83
C LEU A 179 -1.52 -3.16 -16.94
N ASN A 180 -0.53 -3.83 -17.55
CA ASN A 180 -0.54 -5.29 -17.67
C ASN A 180 -0.44 -6.00 -16.31
N ARG A 181 0.10 -5.35 -15.29
CA ARG A 181 0.27 -5.95 -13.96
C ARG A 181 -0.91 -5.71 -13.03
N VAL A 182 -1.47 -4.51 -13.01
CA VAL A 182 -2.59 -4.17 -12.12
C VAL A 182 -3.84 -4.99 -12.46
N ASN A 183 -4.08 -5.24 -13.75
CA ASN A 183 -5.30 -5.92 -14.22
C ASN A 183 -5.22 -7.47 -14.21
N SER A 184 -4.07 -8.07 -13.88
CA SER A 184 -3.83 -9.51 -14.09
C SER A 184 -3.40 -10.27 -12.84
N PHE A 185 -3.62 -9.74 -11.62
CA PHE A 185 -3.20 -10.41 -10.39
C PHE A 185 -4.13 -11.58 -10.04
N SER A 186 -3.62 -12.80 -10.10
CA SER A 186 -4.30 -14.04 -9.72
C SER A 186 -3.67 -14.70 -8.49
N ALA A 187 -4.36 -15.63 -7.84
CA ALA A 187 -3.80 -16.40 -6.72
C ALA A 187 -2.53 -17.18 -7.10
N MET A 188 -2.40 -17.61 -8.38
CA MET A 188 -1.23 -18.32 -8.88
C MET A 188 0.01 -17.40 -9.01
N ASP A 189 -0.18 -16.10 -9.15
CA ASP A 189 0.91 -15.13 -9.19
C ASP A 189 1.71 -15.11 -7.88
N PHE A 190 1.05 -15.27 -6.74
CA PHE A 190 1.73 -15.37 -5.45
C PHE A 190 2.69 -16.56 -5.38
N VAL A 191 2.32 -17.70 -5.96
CA VAL A 191 3.16 -18.89 -6.02
C VAL A 191 4.40 -18.61 -6.88
N TRP A 192 4.22 -18.03 -8.07
CA TRP A 192 5.33 -17.70 -8.95
C TRP A 192 6.25 -16.61 -8.40
N ILE A 193 5.69 -15.62 -7.73
CA ILE A 193 6.47 -14.60 -7.01
C ILE A 193 7.28 -15.25 -5.89
N ALA A 194 6.71 -16.19 -5.12
CA ALA A 194 7.44 -16.90 -4.07
C ALA A 194 8.58 -17.75 -4.63
N VAL A 195 8.36 -18.47 -5.73
CA VAL A 195 9.41 -19.25 -6.42
C VAL A 195 10.52 -18.31 -6.93
N THR A 196 10.16 -17.22 -7.59
CA THR A 196 11.10 -16.20 -8.08
C THR A 196 11.91 -15.62 -6.91
N TRP A 197 11.27 -15.33 -5.79
CA TRP A 197 11.92 -14.81 -4.60
C TRP A 197 12.94 -15.79 -4.03
N VAL A 198 12.64 -17.08 -3.95
CA VAL A 198 13.59 -18.10 -3.47
C VAL A 198 14.83 -18.16 -4.37
N ILE A 199 14.63 -18.14 -5.69
CA ILE A 199 15.74 -18.15 -6.66
C ILE A 199 16.61 -16.90 -6.51
N LEU A 200 15.99 -15.74 -6.44
CA LEU A 200 16.70 -14.47 -6.26
C LEU A 200 17.47 -14.44 -4.95
N LYS A 201 16.90 -14.97 -3.86
CA LYS A 201 17.58 -15.07 -2.57
C LYS A 201 18.79 -15.99 -2.62
N PHE A 202 18.72 -17.08 -3.34
CA PHE A 202 19.88 -17.96 -3.51
C PHE A 202 21.03 -17.24 -4.24
N ILE A 203 20.72 -16.49 -5.30
CA ILE A 203 21.72 -15.72 -6.05
C ILE A 203 22.28 -14.56 -5.19
N HIS A 204 21.45 -13.93 -4.41
CA HIS A 204 21.82 -12.89 -3.44
C HIS A 204 22.87 -13.39 -2.43
N GLU A 205 22.62 -14.53 -1.78
CA GLU A 205 23.56 -15.13 -0.83
C GLU A 205 24.86 -15.60 -1.51
N LEU A 206 24.75 -16.09 -2.74
CA LEU A 206 25.92 -16.44 -3.54
C LEU A 206 26.79 -15.22 -3.83
N ALA A 207 26.17 -14.07 -4.15
CA ALA A 207 26.89 -12.82 -4.44
C ALA A 207 27.69 -12.35 -3.21
N HIS A 208 27.10 -12.35 -2.00
CA HIS A 208 27.85 -12.07 -0.77
C HIS A 208 29.06 -12.97 -0.61
N SER A 209 28.88 -14.26 -0.86
CA SER A 209 29.92 -15.28 -0.72
C SER A 209 31.07 -15.03 -1.70
N VAL A 210 30.76 -14.77 -2.95
CA VAL A 210 31.75 -14.51 -4.03
C VAL A 210 32.58 -13.26 -3.74
N VAL A 211 31.92 -12.16 -3.33
CA VAL A 211 32.62 -10.90 -3.01
C VAL A 211 33.48 -11.07 -1.76
N CYS A 212 32.97 -11.70 -0.71
CA CYS A 212 33.74 -12.00 0.50
C CYS A 212 34.99 -12.83 0.16
N LYS A 213 34.83 -13.89 -0.61
CA LYS A 213 35.95 -14.76 -1.04
C LYS A 213 36.97 -14.03 -1.92
N LYS A 214 36.51 -13.18 -2.84
CA LYS A 214 37.37 -12.35 -3.71
C LYS A 214 38.31 -11.45 -2.92
N PHE A 215 37.85 -10.94 -1.76
CA PHE A 215 38.66 -10.11 -0.86
C PHE A 215 39.45 -10.91 0.18
N GLY A 216 39.52 -12.27 0.06
CA GLY A 216 40.30 -13.14 0.92
C GLY A 216 39.60 -13.61 2.17
N GLY A 217 38.28 -13.44 2.28
CA GLY A 217 37.45 -14.01 3.34
C GLY A 217 37.23 -15.52 3.16
N ARG A 218 36.71 -16.16 4.21
CA ARG A 218 36.29 -17.57 4.21
C ARG A 218 34.81 -17.65 4.51
N VAL A 219 34.09 -18.49 3.79
CA VAL A 219 32.66 -18.72 3.94
C VAL A 219 32.46 -20.09 4.58
N ARG A 220 32.28 -20.13 5.90
CA ARG A 220 32.32 -21.40 6.65
C ARG A 220 30.99 -22.13 6.68
N ASN A 221 29.89 -21.40 6.78
CA ASN A 221 28.56 -21.97 6.96
C ASN A 221 27.56 -21.36 6.00
N CYS A 222 26.72 -22.19 5.42
CA CYS A 222 25.48 -21.76 4.78
C CYS A 222 24.34 -22.66 5.24
N GLY A 223 23.11 -22.19 5.09
CA GLY A 223 21.95 -22.95 5.54
C GLY A 223 20.66 -22.22 5.33
N ILE A 224 19.66 -22.61 6.11
CA ILE A 224 18.33 -22.01 6.10
C ILE A 224 18.09 -21.30 7.43
N LEU A 225 17.67 -20.06 7.34
CA LEU A 225 17.20 -19.25 8.45
C LEU A 225 15.67 -19.23 8.40
N LEU A 226 15.00 -19.76 9.42
CA LEU A 226 13.55 -19.58 9.58
C LEU A 226 13.33 -18.24 10.30
N LEU A 227 12.82 -17.27 9.57
CA LEU A 227 12.42 -15.98 10.12
C LEU A 227 10.89 -15.88 10.10
N LEU A 228 10.26 -15.87 11.27
CA LEU A 228 8.79 -15.93 11.39
C LEU A 228 8.19 -17.11 10.61
N MET A 229 8.83 -18.27 10.68
CA MET A 229 8.47 -19.49 9.93
C MET A 229 8.68 -19.43 8.40
N ILE A 230 9.19 -18.32 7.87
CA ILE A 230 9.54 -18.20 6.44
C ILE A 230 10.97 -18.71 6.26
N PRO A 231 11.20 -19.76 5.42
CA PRO A 231 12.54 -20.28 5.18
C PRO A 231 13.30 -19.34 4.24
N MET A 232 14.43 -18.81 4.73
CA MET A 232 15.33 -17.94 3.97
C MET A 232 16.72 -18.59 3.89
N PRO A 233 17.34 -18.67 2.72
CA PRO A 233 18.75 -19.04 2.65
C PRO A 233 19.60 -18.00 3.37
N TYR A 234 20.68 -18.43 3.99
CA TYR A 234 21.68 -17.53 4.56
C TYR A 234 23.09 -18.05 4.36
N VAL A 235 24.04 -17.14 4.34
CA VAL A 235 25.45 -17.42 4.29
C VAL A 235 26.19 -16.63 5.36
N ASP A 236 27.20 -17.28 5.98
CA ASP A 236 28.03 -16.63 6.99
C ASP A 236 29.27 -15.98 6.35
N VAL A 237 29.17 -14.68 6.11
CA VAL A 237 30.26 -13.82 5.62
C VAL A 237 30.93 -13.00 6.71
N THR A 238 30.81 -13.40 7.99
CA THR A 238 31.37 -12.67 9.14
C THR A 238 32.89 -12.51 9.03
N SER A 239 33.58 -13.36 8.28
CA SER A 239 35.00 -13.20 7.96
C SER A 239 35.33 -11.88 7.25
N SER A 240 34.36 -11.20 6.66
CA SER A 240 34.52 -9.86 6.06
C SER A 240 34.95 -8.80 7.08
N TRP A 241 34.67 -9.01 8.37
CA TRP A 241 35.10 -8.11 9.44
C TRP A 241 36.61 -8.02 9.58
N ARG A 242 37.34 -8.98 9.03
CA ARG A 242 38.80 -8.95 8.95
C ARG A 242 39.35 -7.93 7.95
N PHE A 243 38.55 -7.46 7.00
CA PHE A 243 39.01 -6.53 5.98
C PHE A 243 39.30 -5.14 6.58
N ASP A 244 40.53 -4.66 6.38
CA ASP A 244 40.98 -3.37 6.92
C ASP A 244 40.21 -2.21 6.26
N ASN A 245 39.97 -2.32 4.95
CA ASN A 245 39.26 -1.31 4.18
C ASN A 245 37.75 -1.42 4.35
N LYS A 246 37.11 -0.40 4.87
CA LYS A 246 35.66 -0.34 5.07
C LYS A 246 34.87 -0.53 3.77
N TRP A 247 35.39 -0.07 2.65
CA TRP A 247 34.72 -0.20 1.37
C TRP A 247 34.63 -1.67 0.91
N LYS A 248 35.63 -2.52 1.24
CA LYS A 248 35.53 -3.95 0.98
C LYS A 248 34.43 -4.61 1.82
N ARG A 249 34.22 -4.15 3.06
CA ARG A 249 33.11 -4.63 3.92
C ARG A 249 31.77 -4.17 3.40
N ILE A 250 31.66 -2.88 3.07
CA ILE A 250 30.46 -2.30 2.49
C ILE A 250 30.09 -3.03 1.18
N LEU A 251 31.06 -3.25 0.29
CA LEU A 251 30.83 -3.97 -0.97
C LEU A 251 30.41 -5.42 -0.72
N THR A 252 30.98 -6.09 0.29
CA THR A 252 30.55 -7.44 0.67
C THR A 252 29.10 -7.44 1.13
N SER A 253 28.69 -6.46 1.94
CA SER A 253 27.29 -6.32 2.40
C SER A 253 26.34 -5.85 1.29
N ALA A 254 26.82 -5.08 0.31
CA ALA A 254 26.02 -4.61 -0.82
C ALA A 254 25.85 -5.65 -1.93
N ALA A 255 26.70 -6.69 -1.96
CA ALA A 255 26.80 -7.63 -3.09
C ALA A 255 25.46 -8.29 -3.45
N GLY A 256 24.68 -8.68 -2.44
CA GLY A 256 23.37 -9.27 -2.62
C GLY A 256 22.42 -8.32 -3.35
N MET A 257 22.30 -7.09 -2.87
CA MET A 257 21.46 -6.06 -3.48
C MET A 257 21.91 -5.71 -4.89
N LEU A 258 23.22 -5.57 -5.10
CA LEU A 258 23.78 -5.28 -6.42
C LEU A 258 23.48 -6.41 -7.43
N SER A 259 23.48 -7.67 -6.99
CA SER A 259 23.09 -8.80 -7.84
C SER A 259 21.59 -8.80 -8.16
N GLU A 260 20.72 -8.49 -7.19
CA GLU A 260 19.26 -8.37 -7.41
C GLU A 260 18.94 -7.24 -8.41
N VAL A 261 19.55 -6.06 -8.25
CA VAL A 261 19.38 -4.92 -9.18
C VAL A 261 19.88 -5.27 -10.60
N PHE A 262 20.99 -5.99 -10.70
CA PHE A 262 21.51 -6.45 -11.98
C PHE A 262 20.57 -7.42 -12.70
N LEU A 263 20.03 -8.40 -11.97
CA LEU A 263 19.04 -9.33 -12.48
C LEU A 263 17.73 -8.65 -12.88
N ALA A 264 17.28 -7.68 -12.06
CA ALA A 264 16.12 -6.85 -12.39
C ALA A 264 16.34 -6.08 -13.70
N ALA A 265 17.52 -5.50 -13.90
CA ALA A 265 17.85 -4.78 -15.13
C ALA A 265 17.86 -5.68 -16.36
N ILE A 266 18.42 -6.89 -16.25
CA ILE A 266 18.34 -7.90 -17.32
C ILE A 266 16.89 -8.26 -17.60
N ALA A 267 16.10 -8.49 -16.56
CA ALA A 267 14.68 -8.81 -16.68
C ALA A 267 13.88 -7.67 -17.34
N CYS A 268 14.24 -6.39 -17.11
CA CYS A 268 13.64 -5.25 -17.80
C CYS A 268 13.88 -5.31 -19.32
N VAL A 269 15.11 -5.66 -19.73
CA VAL A 269 15.43 -5.83 -21.15
C VAL A 269 14.65 -7.00 -21.76
N VAL A 270 14.66 -8.14 -21.09
CA VAL A 270 13.92 -9.33 -21.54
C VAL A 270 12.44 -9.02 -21.66
N TRP A 271 11.85 -8.38 -20.65
CA TRP A 271 10.44 -8.01 -20.64
C TRP A 271 10.06 -7.07 -21.78
N ALA A 272 10.92 -6.09 -22.08
CA ALA A 272 10.67 -5.10 -23.14
C ALA A 272 10.80 -5.66 -24.57
N VAL A 273 11.54 -6.77 -24.74
CA VAL A 273 11.80 -7.37 -26.07
C VAL A 273 10.97 -8.63 -26.30
N ALA A 274 10.59 -9.34 -25.25
CA ALA A 274 9.83 -10.58 -25.36
C ALA A 274 8.40 -10.32 -25.84
N ALA A 275 7.91 -11.21 -26.71
CA ALA A 275 6.50 -11.24 -27.07
C ALA A 275 5.62 -11.58 -25.85
N PRO A 276 4.33 -11.14 -25.84
CA PRO A 276 3.38 -11.52 -24.80
C PRO A 276 3.33 -13.04 -24.59
N GLY A 277 3.62 -13.50 -23.37
CA GLY A 277 3.69 -14.91 -23.05
C GLY A 277 4.45 -15.20 -21.74
N PRO A 278 4.72 -16.50 -21.45
CA PRO A 278 5.35 -16.92 -20.19
C PRO A 278 6.68 -16.24 -19.88
N LEU A 279 7.51 -16.01 -20.88
CA LEU A 279 8.82 -15.37 -20.69
C LEU A 279 8.67 -13.92 -20.20
N GLN A 280 7.80 -13.14 -20.85
CA GLN A 280 7.50 -11.77 -20.45
C GLN A 280 6.88 -11.74 -19.05
N TYR A 281 5.96 -12.66 -18.76
CA TYR A 281 5.33 -12.81 -17.45
C TYR A 281 6.35 -13.05 -16.34
N HIS A 282 7.26 -14.04 -16.49
CA HIS A 282 8.27 -14.35 -15.48
C HIS A 282 9.32 -13.23 -15.35
N ALA A 283 9.71 -12.58 -16.45
CA ALA A 283 10.59 -11.41 -16.41
C ALA A 283 9.95 -10.28 -15.57
N GLY A 284 8.66 -10.03 -15.72
CA GLY A 284 7.91 -9.10 -14.89
C GLY A 284 7.89 -9.48 -13.39
N ASN A 285 7.78 -10.78 -13.08
CA ASN A 285 7.86 -11.25 -11.68
C ASN A 285 9.26 -10.98 -11.10
N VAL A 286 10.33 -11.18 -11.86
CA VAL A 286 11.70 -10.86 -11.41
C VAL A 286 11.85 -9.36 -11.14
N ILE A 287 11.34 -8.49 -12.03
CA ILE A 287 11.41 -7.03 -11.84
C ILE A 287 10.74 -6.62 -10.53
N ILE A 288 9.49 -7.04 -10.33
CA ILE A 288 8.72 -6.67 -9.12
C ILE A 288 9.38 -7.22 -7.86
N THR A 289 9.71 -8.53 -7.87
CA THR A 289 10.25 -9.20 -6.69
C THR A 289 11.61 -8.64 -6.29
N ALA A 290 12.53 -8.48 -7.23
CA ALA A 290 13.86 -7.93 -6.97
C ALA A 290 13.77 -6.49 -6.49
N THR A 291 13.01 -5.63 -7.18
CA THR A 291 12.91 -4.20 -6.86
C THR A 291 12.22 -3.99 -5.51
N LEU A 292 11.05 -4.60 -5.30
CA LEU A 292 10.27 -4.42 -4.08
C LEU A 292 11.03 -4.92 -2.86
N HIS A 293 11.60 -6.13 -2.94
CA HIS A 293 12.33 -6.74 -1.83
C HIS A 293 13.61 -5.95 -1.50
N THR A 294 14.38 -5.57 -2.51
CA THR A 294 15.62 -4.79 -2.33
C THR A 294 15.32 -3.42 -1.72
N LEU A 295 14.30 -2.72 -2.24
CA LEU A 295 13.96 -1.37 -1.79
C LEU A 295 13.39 -1.36 -0.36
N LEU A 296 12.45 -2.26 -0.04
CA LEU A 296 11.76 -2.25 1.25
C LEU A 296 12.61 -2.84 2.39
N PHE A 297 13.39 -3.88 2.10
CA PHE A 297 14.09 -4.65 3.14
C PHE A 297 15.59 -4.50 3.07
N ASN A 298 16.23 -4.83 1.94
CA ASN A 298 17.67 -4.98 1.91
C ASN A 298 18.42 -3.64 1.99
N ILE A 299 17.97 -2.60 1.28
CA ILE A 299 18.60 -1.27 1.30
C ILE A 299 18.27 -0.48 2.57
N ASN A 300 17.23 -0.89 3.29
CA ASN A 300 16.76 -0.18 4.47
C ASN A 300 17.74 -0.32 5.64
N PRO A 301 18.39 0.77 6.10
CA PRO A 301 19.39 0.69 7.17
C PRO A 301 18.76 0.54 8.56
N LEU A 302 17.45 0.72 8.72
CA LEU A 302 16.76 0.70 10.03
C LEU A 302 16.47 -0.71 10.54
N MET A 303 16.48 -1.71 9.64
CA MET A 303 16.38 -3.14 9.96
C MET A 303 17.75 -3.81 9.83
N ARG A 304 18.00 -4.90 10.57
CA ARG A 304 19.27 -5.64 10.54
C ARG A 304 19.38 -6.52 9.28
N PHE A 305 19.26 -5.91 8.10
CA PHE A 305 19.57 -6.46 6.79
C PHE A 305 20.84 -5.82 6.23
N ASP A 306 21.14 -6.03 4.98
CA ASP A 306 22.38 -5.58 4.35
C ASP A 306 22.62 -4.08 4.47
N GLY A 307 21.60 -3.26 4.26
CA GLY A 307 21.65 -1.80 4.41
C GLY A 307 22.08 -1.34 5.80
N TYR A 308 21.68 -2.08 6.84
CA TYR A 308 22.15 -1.81 8.19
C TYR A 308 23.66 -2.06 8.35
N TYR A 309 24.16 -3.18 7.83
CA TYR A 309 25.59 -3.50 7.91
C TYR A 309 26.41 -2.50 7.10
N MET A 310 25.90 -2.09 5.93
CA MET A 310 26.53 -1.03 5.14
C MET A 310 26.62 0.28 5.93
N LEU A 311 25.51 0.72 6.55
CA LEU A 311 25.50 1.95 7.37
C LEU A 311 26.41 1.84 8.59
N SER A 312 26.39 0.71 9.28
CA SER A 312 27.24 0.43 10.44
C SER A 312 28.74 0.49 10.07
N ASP A 313 29.12 -0.11 8.94
CA ASP A 313 30.49 -0.07 8.43
C ASP A 313 30.88 1.32 7.86
N PHE A 314 29.94 2.03 7.25
CA PHE A 314 30.18 3.38 6.74
C PHE A 314 30.48 4.37 7.90
N LEU A 315 29.66 4.33 8.96
CA LEU A 315 29.83 5.14 10.16
C LEU A 315 30.96 4.64 11.07
N GLU A 316 31.43 3.41 10.82
CA GLU A 316 32.40 2.69 11.66
C GLU A 316 31.91 2.53 13.11
N ILE A 317 30.59 2.37 13.30
CA ILE A 317 29.97 2.16 14.62
C ILE A 317 29.47 0.70 14.70
N PRO A 318 30.19 -0.17 15.40
CA PRO A 318 29.75 -1.54 15.57
C PRO A 318 28.48 -1.60 16.42
N ASN A 319 27.60 -2.54 16.09
CA ASN A 319 26.33 -2.72 16.82
C ASN A 319 25.47 -1.45 16.95
N LEU A 320 25.46 -0.61 15.92
CA LEU A 320 24.70 0.66 15.86
C LEU A 320 23.24 0.51 16.36
N SER A 321 22.56 -0.58 15.96
CA SER A 321 21.19 -0.90 16.40
C SER A 321 21.09 -1.13 17.92
N MET A 322 22.10 -1.74 18.54
CA MET A 322 22.11 -1.97 19.98
C MET A 322 22.30 -0.64 20.73
N HIS A 323 23.27 0.18 20.30
CA HIS A 323 23.53 1.50 20.89
C HIS A 323 22.34 2.44 20.72
N GLY A 324 21.74 2.51 19.52
CA GLY A 324 20.56 3.32 19.24
C GLY A 324 19.35 2.92 20.09
N ARG A 325 19.05 1.64 20.19
CA ARG A 325 17.94 1.13 21.03
C ARG A 325 18.20 1.34 22.52
N ALA A 326 19.46 1.16 22.98
CA ALA A 326 19.80 1.39 24.37
C ALA A 326 19.62 2.87 24.73
N TRP A 327 20.07 3.77 23.87
CA TRP A 327 19.89 5.22 24.04
C TRP A 327 18.40 5.62 24.06
N PHE A 328 17.60 5.11 23.11
CA PHE A 328 16.16 5.38 23.06
C PHE A 328 15.44 4.91 24.33
N LYS A 329 15.76 3.68 24.79
CA LYS A 329 15.27 3.17 26.08
C LYS A 329 15.72 4.03 27.26
N GLY A 330 16.95 4.56 27.20
CA GLY A 330 17.48 5.49 28.21
C GLY A 330 16.68 6.79 28.27
N ILE A 331 16.30 7.37 27.12
CA ILE A 331 15.42 8.54 27.06
C ILE A 331 14.04 8.21 27.66
N PHE A 332 13.44 7.09 27.26
CA PHE A 332 12.16 6.67 27.81
C PHE A 332 12.22 6.53 29.33
N LYS A 333 13.26 5.87 29.86
CA LYS A 333 13.50 5.77 31.29
C LYS A 333 13.70 7.13 31.97
N ARG A 334 14.36 8.09 31.32
CA ARG A 334 14.53 9.44 31.83
C ARG A 334 13.21 10.19 31.89
N ILE A 335 12.43 10.18 30.83
CA ILE A 335 11.15 10.92 30.75
C ILE A 335 10.14 10.33 31.73
N TYR A 336 9.97 9.01 31.74
CA TYR A 336 8.91 8.37 32.51
C TYR A 336 9.32 7.94 33.94
N PHE A 337 10.60 7.75 34.21
CA PHE A 337 11.04 7.30 35.56
C PHE A 337 12.05 8.24 36.21
N GLY A 338 12.44 9.34 35.55
CA GLY A 338 13.41 10.28 36.09
C GLY A 338 14.84 9.76 36.19
N ASN A 339 15.16 8.62 35.58
CA ASN A 339 16.46 7.99 35.66
C ASN A 339 17.53 8.80 34.92
N LYS A 340 18.78 8.83 35.43
CA LYS A 340 19.90 9.48 34.72
C LYS A 340 20.18 8.74 33.41
N PRO A 341 20.38 9.46 32.30
CA PRO A 341 20.68 8.85 31.02
C PRO A 341 22.03 8.13 31.07
N GLN A 342 22.10 6.95 30.46
CA GLN A 342 23.37 6.27 30.25
C GLN A 342 24.24 7.11 29.32
N LYS A 343 25.51 7.35 29.73
CA LYS A 343 26.47 8.08 28.86
C LYS A 343 26.69 7.27 27.58
N LEU A 344 26.52 7.90 26.45
CA LEU A 344 26.91 7.33 25.15
C LEU A 344 28.44 7.24 25.11
N MET A 345 28.97 6.11 24.65
CA MET A 345 30.41 5.97 24.37
C MET A 345 30.85 6.85 23.19
N GLU A 346 29.95 7.05 22.21
CA GLU A 346 30.20 7.82 21.00
C GLU A 346 29.86 9.30 21.22
N THR A 347 30.79 10.20 20.83
CA THR A 347 30.62 11.65 20.90
C THR A 347 30.66 12.30 19.52
N GLY A 348 30.34 13.58 19.41
CA GLY A 348 30.36 14.30 18.13
C GLY A 348 29.34 13.75 17.11
N PHE A 349 29.69 13.75 15.84
CA PHE A 349 28.83 13.30 14.73
C PHE A 349 28.35 11.86 14.90
N ARG A 350 29.22 10.94 15.34
CA ARG A 350 28.85 9.53 15.59
C ARG A 350 27.79 9.41 16.69
N GLY A 351 27.90 10.22 17.75
CA GLY A 351 26.86 10.26 18.80
C GLY A 351 25.51 10.77 18.29
N VAL A 352 25.48 11.75 17.38
CA VAL A 352 24.25 12.22 16.72
C VAL A 352 23.66 11.12 15.83
N ALA A 353 24.50 10.43 15.06
CA ALA A 353 24.07 9.33 14.21
C ALA A 353 23.41 8.17 15.00
N VAL A 354 23.98 7.80 16.17
CA VAL A 354 23.39 6.79 17.07
C VAL A 354 22.01 7.22 17.57
N LYS A 355 21.86 8.51 17.94
CA LYS A 355 20.58 9.05 18.43
C LYS A 355 19.51 9.05 17.34
N LEU A 356 19.85 9.57 16.16
CA LEU A 356 18.96 9.63 15.01
C LEU A 356 18.54 8.22 14.57
N TYR A 357 19.51 7.31 14.47
CA TYR A 357 19.24 5.90 14.17
C TYR A 357 18.28 5.27 15.19
N GLY A 358 18.48 5.53 16.50
CA GLY A 358 17.63 4.99 17.55
C GLY A 358 16.16 5.39 17.40
N ILE A 359 15.91 6.69 17.10
CA ILE A 359 14.55 7.20 16.84
C ILE A 359 13.96 6.58 15.58
N LEU A 360 14.67 6.70 14.45
CA LEU A 360 14.17 6.23 13.16
C LEU A 360 13.91 4.71 13.15
N ALA A 361 14.80 3.93 13.77
CA ALA A 361 14.62 2.48 13.87
C ALA A 361 13.40 2.09 14.72
N MET A 362 13.06 2.84 15.76
CA MET A 362 11.86 2.58 16.56
C MET A 362 10.58 2.99 15.82
N MET A 363 10.60 4.12 15.11
CA MET A 363 9.47 4.54 14.26
C MET A 363 9.21 3.51 13.13
N TRP A 364 10.29 3.08 12.46
CA TRP A 364 10.19 2.08 11.40
C TRP A 364 9.66 0.73 11.91
N PHE A 365 10.13 0.31 13.08
CA PHE A 365 9.63 -0.91 13.72
C PHE A 365 8.12 -0.84 13.99
N GLY A 366 7.63 0.31 14.49
CA GLY A 366 6.20 0.53 14.68
C GLY A 366 5.42 0.50 13.37
N PHE A 367 5.94 1.17 12.34
CA PHE A 367 5.32 1.19 11.00
C PHE A 367 5.20 -0.21 10.39
N ILE A 368 6.29 -1.00 10.42
CA ILE A 368 6.29 -2.38 9.91
C ILE A 368 5.36 -3.27 10.74
N ALA A 369 5.33 -3.10 12.06
CA ALA A 369 4.47 -3.88 12.93
C ALA A 369 2.98 -3.70 12.58
N VAL A 370 2.55 -2.44 12.42
CA VAL A 370 1.19 -2.11 12.03
C VAL A 370 0.90 -2.55 10.59
N GLY A 371 1.78 -2.22 9.65
CA GLY A 371 1.61 -2.56 8.23
C GLY A 371 1.51 -4.07 8.00
N LEU A 372 2.37 -4.86 8.65
CA LEU A 372 2.33 -6.32 8.53
C LEU A 372 1.07 -6.92 9.17
N SER A 373 0.60 -6.35 10.30
CA SER A 373 -0.65 -6.78 10.92
C SER A 373 -1.86 -6.51 10.03
N LEU A 374 -1.92 -5.32 9.41
CA LEU A 374 -2.98 -4.96 8.46
C LEU A 374 -2.92 -5.84 7.20
N ALA A 375 -1.72 -6.04 6.62
CA ALA A 375 -1.55 -6.91 5.46
C ALA A 375 -1.94 -8.36 5.77
N ALA A 376 -1.58 -8.89 6.94
CA ALA A 376 -1.97 -10.23 7.36
C ALA A 376 -3.49 -10.37 7.53
N SER A 377 -4.15 -9.32 8.03
CA SER A 377 -5.61 -9.33 8.19
C SER A 377 -6.38 -9.33 6.87
N SER A 378 -5.78 -8.80 5.80
CA SER A 378 -6.42 -8.73 4.47
C SER A 378 -6.18 -9.95 3.59
N LEU A 379 -5.10 -10.73 3.84
CA LEU A 379 -4.69 -11.85 2.98
C LEU A 379 -5.52 -13.13 3.17
N ILE A 380 -5.98 -13.40 4.38
CA ILE A 380 -6.68 -14.66 4.71
C ILE A 380 -7.86 -14.32 5.63
N GLU A 381 -9.07 -14.47 5.12
CA GLU A 381 -10.29 -14.26 5.89
C GLU A 381 -10.33 -15.20 7.11
N GLY A 382 -10.55 -14.62 8.29
CA GLY A 382 -10.59 -15.34 9.59
C GLY A 382 -9.22 -15.66 10.19
N PHE A 383 -8.25 -16.14 9.44
CA PHE A 383 -6.90 -16.46 9.94
C PHE A 383 -6.05 -15.19 10.15
N GLY A 384 -6.27 -14.16 9.35
CA GLY A 384 -5.60 -12.87 9.48
C GLY A 384 -5.80 -12.23 10.85
N LEU A 385 -6.99 -12.40 11.45
CA LEU A 385 -7.30 -11.89 12.78
C LEU A 385 -6.45 -12.60 13.86
N ILE A 386 -6.23 -13.90 13.74
CA ILE A 386 -5.36 -14.67 14.65
C ILE A 386 -3.90 -14.18 14.54
N VAL A 387 -3.41 -13.99 13.31
CA VAL A 387 -2.04 -13.48 13.07
C VAL A 387 -1.90 -12.05 13.62
N ALA A 388 -2.89 -11.18 13.40
CA ALA A 388 -2.92 -9.84 13.95
C ALA A 388 -2.94 -9.83 15.49
N LEU A 389 -3.72 -10.73 16.11
CA LEU A 389 -3.77 -10.90 17.56
C LEU A 389 -2.41 -11.35 18.11
N ILE A 390 -1.79 -12.36 17.50
CA ILE A 390 -0.45 -12.83 17.87
C ILE A 390 0.57 -11.70 17.73
N GLY A 391 0.53 -10.94 16.63
CA GLY A 391 1.36 -9.76 16.42
C GLY A 391 1.16 -8.71 17.52
N CYS A 392 -0.08 -8.41 17.86
CA CYS A 392 -0.43 -7.48 18.93
C CYS A 392 0.12 -7.94 20.29
N VAL A 393 -0.03 -9.21 20.63
CA VAL A 393 0.50 -9.78 21.88
C VAL A 393 2.03 -9.71 21.90
N LEU A 394 2.70 -10.08 20.82
CA LEU A 394 4.17 -10.10 20.75
C LEU A 394 4.76 -8.67 20.74
N TRP A 395 4.16 -7.74 20.04
CA TRP A 395 4.74 -6.41 19.80
C TRP A 395 4.27 -5.35 20.79
N LEU A 396 3.07 -5.51 21.34
CA LEU A 396 2.50 -4.59 22.32
C LEU A 396 2.42 -5.25 23.71
N GLY A 397 1.86 -6.45 23.80
CA GLY A 397 1.60 -7.15 25.06
C GLY A 397 2.88 -7.46 25.83
N ILE A 398 3.88 -8.06 25.18
CA ILE A 398 5.15 -8.40 25.86
C ILE A 398 5.93 -7.16 26.32
N PRO A 399 6.11 -6.09 25.53
CA PRO A 399 6.73 -4.85 26.01
C PRO A 399 5.96 -4.20 27.16
N LEU A 400 4.62 -4.13 27.07
CA LEU A 400 3.78 -3.62 28.15
C LEU A 400 3.89 -4.44 29.42
N PHE A 401 3.89 -5.77 29.31
CA PHE A 401 4.12 -6.66 30.45
C PHE A 401 5.48 -6.44 31.11
N LYS A 402 6.54 -6.30 30.30
CA LYS A 402 7.89 -5.99 30.78
C LYS A 402 7.93 -4.62 31.47
N LEU A 403 7.25 -3.63 30.92
CA LEU A 403 7.12 -2.30 31.52
C LEU A 403 6.35 -2.35 32.86
N ALA A 404 5.23 -3.05 32.88
CA ALA A 404 4.44 -3.25 34.12
C ALA A 404 5.24 -4.00 35.19
N LYS A 405 5.97 -5.06 34.80
CA LYS A 405 6.87 -5.79 35.71
C LYS A 405 7.97 -4.88 36.25
N TYR A 406 8.59 -4.04 35.39
CA TYR A 406 9.59 -3.08 35.84
C TYR A 406 8.99 -2.04 36.80
N PHE A 407 7.82 -1.54 36.53
CA PHE A 407 7.10 -0.59 37.40
C PHE A 407 6.75 -1.19 38.77
N LEU A 408 6.28 -2.45 38.79
CA LEU A 408 5.85 -3.11 40.03
C LEU A 408 7.01 -3.64 40.88
N VAL A 409 7.98 -4.28 40.24
CA VAL A 409 9.03 -5.06 40.95
C VAL A 409 10.39 -4.35 40.89
N GLY A 410 10.63 -3.49 39.88
CA GLY A 410 11.95 -2.92 39.62
C GLY A 410 12.94 -3.92 39.04
N THR A 411 14.21 -3.57 39.06
CA THR A 411 15.33 -4.47 38.72
C THR A 411 16.29 -4.55 39.93
N LYS A 412 17.15 -5.59 39.96
CA LYS A 412 18.14 -5.75 41.04
C LYS A 412 19.06 -4.52 41.23
N THR A 413 19.18 -3.68 40.20
CA THR A 413 20.11 -2.53 40.19
C THR A 413 19.39 -1.17 40.19
N GLU A 414 18.10 -1.10 39.89
CA GLU A 414 17.37 0.16 39.73
C GLU A 414 15.93 0.02 40.28
N ASN A 415 15.55 0.93 41.17
CA ASN A 415 14.16 1.05 41.62
C ASN A 415 13.44 2.14 40.81
N PRO A 416 12.27 1.86 40.22
CA PRO A 416 11.53 2.85 39.44
C PRO A 416 10.91 3.92 40.38
N ASN A 417 11.01 5.19 39.99
CA ASN A 417 10.27 6.26 40.65
C ASN A 417 8.80 6.24 40.23
N ARG A 418 7.96 5.59 41.02
CA ARG A 418 6.52 5.37 40.70
C ARG A 418 5.74 6.68 40.64
N PHE A 419 6.04 7.64 41.52
CA PHE A 419 5.40 8.94 41.53
C PHE A 419 5.68 9.70 40.22
N TRP A 420 6.96 9.77 39.84
CA TRP A 420 7.34 10.42 38.58
C TRP A 420 6.70 9.75 37.36
N PHE A 421 6.62 8.42 37.35
CA PHE A 421 5.98 7.66 36.28
C PHE A 421 4.47 8.00 36.17
N THR A 422 3.75 8.02 37.26
CA THR A 422 2.32 8.37 37.24
C THR A 422 2.10 9.79 36.74
N CYS A 423 2.87 10.77 37.23
CA CYS A 423 2.78 12.16 36.77
C CYS A 423 3.10 12.27 35.26
N ALA A 424 4.18 11.65 34.79
CA ALA A 424 4.57 11.68 33.39
C ALA A 424 3.54 11.00 32.48
N MET A 425 2.97 9.85 32.89
CA MET A 425 1.91 9.15 32.14
C MET A 425 0.62 9.98 32.10
N THR A 426 0.20 10.54 33.24
CA THR A 426 -1.00 11.39 33.28
C THR A 426 -0.83 12.61 32.37
N LEU A 427 0.34 13.28 32.42
CA LEU A 427 0.64 14.39 31.53
C LEU A 427 0.62 13.97 30.05
N THR A 428 1.18 12.81 29.71
CA THR A 428 1.20 12.30 28.33
C THR A 428 -0.22 12.03 27.83
N VAL A 429 -1.06 11.38 28.64
CA VAL A 429 -2.45 11.11 28.30
C VAL A 429 -3.22 12.41 28.11
N LEU A 430 -3.00 13.38 28.98
CA LEU A 430 -3.64 14.69 28.90
C LEU A 430 -3.20 15.45 27.63
N LEU A 431 -1.92 15.42 27.29
CA LEU A 431 -1.39 16.05 26.07
C LEU A 431 -1.93 15.37 24.81
N ILE A 432 -2.01 14.04 24.78
CA ILE A 432 -2.61 13.31 23.66
C ILE A 432 -4.10 13.63 23.55
N GLY A 433 -4.84 13.62 24.67
CA GLY A 433 -6.26 13.99 24.68
C GLY A 433 -6.50 15.42 24.20
N CYS A 434 -5.67 16.36 24.65
CA CYS A 434 -5.69 17.73 24.21
C CYS A 434 -5.38 17.85 22.71
N PHE A 435 -4.34 17.18 22.23
CA PHE A 435 -3.98 17.14 20.81
C PHE A 435 -5.12 16.59 19.95
N LEU A 436 -5.70 15.45 20.32
CA LEU A 436 -6.82 14.84 19.60
C LEU A 436 -8.09 15.70 19.63
N HIS A 437 -8.31 16.45 20.69
CA HIS A 437 -9.47 17.34 20.84
C HIS A 437 -9.34 18.62 20.00
N PHE A 438 -8.14 19.22 19.96
CA PHE A 438 -7.93 20.49 19.25
C PHE A 438 -7.51 20.32 17.80
N THR A 439 -7.10 19.12 17.38
CA THR A 439 -6.75 18.88 15.98
C THR A 439 -8.03 18.60 15.16
N PRO A 440 -8.31 19.38 14.10
CA PRO A 440 -9.43 19.11 13.21
C PRO A 440 -9.24 17.77 12.52
N SER A 441 -10.35 17.08 12.28
CA SER A 441 -10.31 15.79 11.58
C SER A 441 -9.85 15.98 10.12
N PRO A 442 -9.13 15.02 9.54
CA PRO A 442 -8.76 15.05 8.13
C PRO A 442 -9.91 14.58 7.23
N THR A 443 -11.14 14.50 7.74
CA THR A 443 -12.28 13.98 6.99
C THR A 443 -12.60 14.92 5.83
N VAL A 444 -12.34 14.38 4.66
CA VAL A 444 -12.79 14.93 3.39
C VAL A 444 -13.85 13.96 2.88
N VAL A 445 -15.11 14.39 2.86
CA VAL A 445 -16.16 13.65 2.16
C VAL A 445 -15.97 13.98 0.69
N SER A 446 -15.66 12.97 -0.10
CA SER A 446 -15.48 13.08 -1.53
C SER A 446 -16.55 12.26 -2.23
N THR A 447 -17.32 12.91 -3.09
CA THR A 447 -18.35 12.26 -3.91
C THR A 447 -18.16 12.64 -5.37
N PRO A 448 -18.34 11.68 -6.31
CA PRO A 448 -18.25 11.97 -7.72
C PRO A 448 -19.40 12.90 -8.17
N ILE A 449 -19.09 13.81 -9.08
CA ILE A 449 -20.05 14.71 -9.69
C ILE A 449 -19.98 14.61 -11.20
N VAL A 450 -21.12 14.88 -11.83
CA VAL A 450 -21.23 15.11 -13.27
C VAL A 450 -22.07 16.37 -13.48
N ILE A 451 -21.64 17.18 -14.41
CA ILE A 451 -22.39 18.38 -14.85
C ILE A 451 -23.44 17.93 -15.85
N ASP A 452 -24.67 18.38 -15.67
CA ASP A 452 -25.78 18.09 -16.56
C ASP A 452 -26.62 19.37 -16.83
N TYR A 453 -27.41 19.37 -17.88
CA TYR A 453 -28.31 20.48 -18.18
C TYR A 453 -29.58 20.40 -17.34
N GLU A 454 -30.14 21.58 -16.98
CA GLU A 454 -31.44 21.70 -16.33
C GLU A 454 -32.18 22.95 -16.83
N PRO A 455 -33.43 22.85 -17.25
CA PRO A 455 -34.22 21.62 -17.46
C PRO A 455 -33.78 20.86 -18.72
N LEU A 456 -33.73 19.56 -18.67
CA LEU A 456 -33.58 18.71 -19.84
C LEU A 456 -34.96 18.19 -20.24
N SER A 457 -35.48 18.68 -21.37
CA SER A 457 -36.75 18.21 -21.93
C SER A 457 -36.50 17.06 -22.91
N ILE A 458 -36.97 15.87 -22.58
CA ILE A 458 -36.86 14.71 -23.47
C ILE A 458 -38.06 14.75 -24.44
N VAL A 459 -37.78 14.91 -25.73
CA VAL A 459 -38.78 14.84 -26.79
C VAL A 459 -39.01 13.41 -27.18
N ARG A 460 -40.26 12.94 -27.05
CA ARG A 460 -40.65 11.56 -27.34
C ARG A 460 -41.61 11.51 -28.51
N SER A 461 -41.63 10.38 -29.24
CA SER A 461 -42.65 10.15 -30.25
C SER A 461 -44.01 9.93 -29.60
N ASN A 462 -45.06 10.60 -30.10
CA ASN A 462 -46.45 10.43 -29.67
C ASN A 462 -47.19 9.36 -30.49
N THR A 463 -46.65 9.01 -31.66
CA THR A 463 -47.31 8.10 -32.62
C THR A 463 -46.29 7.14 -33.25
N TYR A 464 -46.83 6.14 -33.97
CA TYR A 464 -45.99 5.17 -34.67
C TYR A 464 -45.61 5.70 -36.06
N GLY A 465 -44.34 5.48 -36.47
CA GLY A 465 -43.92 5.84 -37.82
C GLY A 465 -42.43 5.62 -38.07
N PHE A 466 -42.05 5.68 -39.34
CA PHE A 466 -40.66 5.66 -39.77
C PHE A 466 -40.11 7.07 -39.83
N ALA A 467 -38.96 7.32 -39.24
CA ALA A 467 -38.29 8.62 -39.33
C ALA A 467 -37.86 8.90 -40.78
N ARG A 468 -38.50 9.87 -41.43
CA ARG A 468 -38.28 10.20 -42.84
C ARG A 468 -37.32 11.34 -43.06
N GLU A 469 -37.48 12.41 -42.29
CA GLU A 469 -36.71 13.65 -42.44
C GLU A 469 -36.38 14.23 -41.09
N ILE A 470 -35.08 14.51 -40.87
CA ILE A 470 -34.59 15.21 -39.70
C ILE A 470 -34.28 16.65 -40.14
N ARG A 471 -34.78 17.62 -39.41
CA ARG A 471 -34.66 19.04 -39.76
C ARG A 471 -33.74 19.82 -38.85
N VAL A 472 -33.14 19.22 -37.88
CA VAL A 472 -32.27 19.85 -36.89
C VAL A 472 -30.96 19.12 -36.80
N ALA A 473 -29.90 19.82 -36.41
CA ALA A 473 -28.59 19.28 -36.14
C ALA A 473 -28.30 19.26 -34.61
N ASP A 474 -27.38 18.39 -34.18
CA ASP A 474 -26.92 18.41 -32.79
C ASP A 474 -26.24 19.75 -32.47
N GLY A 475 -26.60 20.37 -31.34
CA GLY A 475 -26.14 21.69 -30.93
C GLY A 475 -26.90 22.87 -31.55
N GLU A 476 -27.93 22.66 -32.37
CA GLU A 476 -28.74 23.72 -32.97
C GLU A 476 -29.70 24.33 -31.95
N LEU A 477 -29.87 25.65 -32.00
CA LEU A 477 -30.84 26.38 -31.17
C LEU A 477 -32.21 26.35 -31.85
N VAL A 478 -33.22 25.90 -31.13
CA VAL A 478 -34.60 25.79 -31.57
C VAL A 478 -35.54 26.57 -30.65
N GLN A 479 -36.67 27.03 -31.21
CA GLN A 479 -37.76 27.69 -30.48
C GLN A 479 -38.91 26.69 -30.25
N GLU A 480 -39.72 26.94 -29.23
CA GLU A 480 -40.94 26.16 -28.99
C GLU A 480 -41.81 26.11 -30.24
N GLY A 481 -42.16 24.89 -30.67
CA GLY A 481 -42.94 24.66 -31.89
C GLY A 481 -42.13 24.42 -33.17
N ASP A 482 -40.80 24.59 -33.16
CA ASP A 482 -39.97 24.29 -34.32
C ASP A 482 -40.02 22.82 -34.68
N LEU A 483 -40.07 22.51 -35.99
CA LEU A 483 -40.16 21.14 -36.49
C LEU A 483 -38.80 20.44 -36.42
N LEU A 484 -38.72 19.39 -35.61
CA LEU A 484 -37.49 18.64 -35.36
C LEU A 484 -37.33 17.43 -36.28
N LEU A 485 -38.40 16.61 -36.36
CA LEU A 485 -38.42 15.35 -37.09
C LEU A 485 -39.78 15.11 -37.72
N VAL A 486 -39.79 14.52 -38.91
CA VAL A 486 -41.01 14.07 -39.59
C VAL A 486 -41.04 12.57 -39.69
N LEU A 487 -42.08 11.97 -39.16
CA LEU A 487 -42.37 10.55 -39.32
C LEU A 487 -43.25 10.30 -40.52
N GLU A 488 -43.14 9.16 -41.17
CA GLU A 488 -44.03 8.69 -42.24
C GLU A 488 -44.76 7.45 -41.73
N ASN A 489 -46.10 7.46 -41.85
CA ASN A 489 -46.95 6.30 -41.58
C ASN A 489 -48.03 6.20 -42.65
N ARG A 490 -47.74 5.40 -43.67
CA ARG A 490 -48.65 5.23 -44.82
C ARG A 490 -49.94 4.50 -44.45
N GLU A 491 -49.92 3.69 -43.40
CA GLU A 491 -51.13 2.99 -42.95
C GLU A 491 -52.16 3.97 -42.39
N LEU A 492 -51.73 4.93 -41.56
CA LEU A 492 -52.59 5.97 -41.03
C LEU A 492 -53.16 6.86 -42.16
N GLU A 493 -52.34 7.22 -43.15
CA GLU A 493 -52.79 8.00 -44.31
C GLU A 493 -53.84 7.26 -45.11
N GLN A 494 -53.65 5.95 -45.35
CA GLN A 494 -54.59 5.07 -46.06
C GLN A 494 -55.90 4.89 -45.27
N GLU A 495 -55.77 4.70 -43.94
CA GLU A 495 -56.93 4.51 -43.07
C GLU A 495 -57.79 5.78 -43.05
N LEU A 496 -57.16 6.98 -42.94
CA LEU A 496 -57.88 8.23 -43.02
C LEU A 496 -58.58 8.40 -44.40
N ALA A 497 -57.86 8.12 -45.49
CA ALA A 497 -58.39 8.23 -46.83
C ALA A 497 -59.61 7.28 -47.04
N SER A 498 -59.52 6.06 -46.53
CA SER A 498 -60.64 5.07 -46.56
C SER A 498 -61.80 5.55 -45.72
N LEU A 499 -61.56 6.03 -44.51
CA LEU A 499 -62.61 6.56 -43.62
C LEU A 499 -63.35 7.77 -44.22
N LEU A 500 -62.62 8.69 -44.91
CA LEU A 500 -63.23 9.82 -45.61
C LEU A 500 -64.18 9.37 -46.73
N ILE A 501 -63.82 8.33 -47.47
CA ILE A 501 -64.66 7.68 -48.45
C ILE A 501 -65.92 7.07 -47.80
N ASP A 502 -65.75 6.34 -46.70
CA ASP A 502 -66.82 5.70 -45.92
C ASP A 502 -67.80 6.74 -45.38
N ILE A 503 -67.34 7.90 -44.91
CA ILE A 503 -68.13 9.03 -44.45
C ILE A 503 -68.95 9.58 -45.62
N GLN A 504 -68.38 9.75 -46.81
CA GLN A 504 -69.08 10.22 -47.97
C GLN A 504 -70.19 9.24 -48.42
N ILE A 505 -69.90 7.94 -48.41
CA ILE A 505 -70.87 6.90 -48.73
C ILE A 505 -72.00 6.91 -47.70
N SER A 506 -71.72 7.01 -46.42
CA SER A 506 -72.70 7.07 -45.35
C SER A 506 -73.59 8.31 -45.45
N GLU A 507 -72.98 9.47 -45.77
CA GLU A 507 -73.74 10.70 -46.00
C GLU A 507 -74.70 10.57 -47.16
N LEU A 508 -74.29 10.00 -48.30
CA LEU A 508 -75.11 9.71 -49.44
C LEU A 508 -76.23 8.74 -49.10
N ARG A 509 -75.93 7.67 -48.40
CA ARG A 509 -76.87 6.68 -47.91
C ARG A 509 -77.93 7.33 -47.00
N LYS A 510 -77.54 8.14 -46.07
CA LYS A 510 -78.41 8.92 -45.17
C LYS A 510 -79.38 9.77 -45.98
N LYS A 511 -78.91 10.47 -47.03
CA LYS A 511 -79.78 11.31 -47.94
C LYS A 511 -80.79 10.45 -48.68
N THR A 512 -80.41 9.27 -49.16
CA THR A 512 -81.31 8.35 -49.85
C THR A 512 -82.36 7.80 -48.86
N LEU A 513 -82.00 7.37 -47.71
CA LEU A 513 -82.87 6.85 -46.64
C LEU A 513 -83.85 7.92 -46.17
N PHE A 514 -83.41 9.17 -46.13
CA PHE A 514 -84.27 10.32 -45.82
C PHE A 514 -85.32 10.55 -46.92
N ALA A 515 -84.93 10.43 -48.19
CA ALA A 515 -85.85 10.54 -49.33
C ALA A 515 -86.90 9.39 -49.38
N GLU A 516 -86.49 8.23 -48.88
CA GLU A 516 -87.34 7.01 -48.73
C GLU A 516 -88.23 7.03 -47.47
N SER A 517 -88.15 8.09 -46.66
CA SER A 517 -88.91 8.28 -45.42
C SER A 517 -88.60 7.17 -44.32
N GLN A 518 -87.48 6.56 -44.37
CA GLN A 518 -87.04 5.51 -43.43
C GLN A 518 -86.37 6.10 -42.15
N ILE A 519 -87.13 6.78 -41.33
CA ILE A 519 -86.65 7.63 -40.24
C ILE A 519 -85.78 6.87 -39.24
N SER A 520 -86.09 5.58 -38.89
CA SER A 520 -85.33 4.78 -37.97
C SER A 520 -83.93 4.41 -38.53
N GLN A 521 -83.82 4.22 -39.84
CA GLN A 521 -82.52 3.92 -40.47
C GLN A 521 -81.69 5.18 -40.65
N VAL A 522 -82.35 6.36 -40.93
CA VAL A 522 -81.68 7.66 -40.92
C VAL A 522 -81.00 7.94 -39.56
N GLN A 523 -81.65 7.60 -38.48
CA GLN A 523 -81.11 7.76 -37.11
C GLN A 523 -79.92 6.90 -36.85
N LEU A 524 -79.99 5.62 -37.26
CA LEU A 524 -78.83 4.71 -37.15
C LEU A 524 -77.64 5.18 -37.99
N GLU A 525 -77.86 5.61 -39.18
CA GLU A 525 -76.81 6.15 -40.06
C GLU A 525 -76.22 7.46 -39.53
N GLN A 526 -77.05 8.27 -38.85
CA GLN A 526 -76.58 9.45 -38.14
C GLN A 526 -75.66 9.13 -37.01
N GLU A 527 -75.97 8.14 -36.20
CA GLU A 527 -75.08 7.63 -35.07
C GLU A 527 -73.77 7.09 -35.64
N SER A 528 -73.84 6.34 -36.76
CA SER A 528 -72.63 5.83 -37.43
C SER A 528 -71.72 6.99 -37.93
N LEU A 529 -72.32 8.04 -38.51
CA LEU A 529 -71.59 9.19 -38.94
C LEU A 529 -70.88 9.95 -37.81
N VAL A 530 -71.56 10.07 -36.64
CA VAL A 530 -70.93 10.69 -35.49
C VAL A 530 -69.67 9.88 -35.07
N SER A 531 -69.77 8.56 -34.94
CA SER A 531 -68.65 7.69 -34.63
C SER A 531 -67.50 7.79 -35.66
N MET A 532 -67.87 7.85 -36.97
CA MET A 532 -66.87 7.99 -38.04
C MET A 532 -66.19 9.39 -37.99
N HIS A 533 -66.90 10.44 -37.62
CA HIS A 533 -66.30 11.75 -37.44
C HIS A 533 -65.35 11.78 -36.21
N GLU A 534 -65.72 11.15 -35.12
CA GLU A 534 -64.85 11.01 -33.96
C GLU A 534 -63.56 10.25 -34.32
N LYS A 535 -63.69 9.14 -35.05
CA LYS A 535 -62.55 8.36 -35.52
C LYS A 535 -61.68 9.21 -36.50
N ARG A 536 -62.30 10.02 -37.38
CA ARG A 536 -61.55 10.90 -38.26
C ARG A 536 -60.73 11.94 -37.47
N GLU A 537 -61.30 12.57 -36.46
CA GLU A 537 -60.58 13.54 -35.61
C GLU A 537 -59.40 12.89 -34.91
N GLU A 538 -59.58 11.64 -34.43
CA GLU A 538 -58.51 10.86 -33.81
C GLU A 538 -57.35 10.56 -34.81
N LEU A 539 -57.68 10.09 -36.03
CA LEU A 539 -56.68 9.84 -37.07
C LEU A 539 -55.99 11.10 -37.57
N GLU A 540 -56.73 12.23 -37.70
CA GLU A 540 -56.14 13.54 -38.04
C GLU A 540 -55.18 14.01 -36.99
N LYS A 541 -55.48 13.77 -35.71
CA LYS A 541 -54.57 14.07 -34.60
C LYS A 541 -53.32 13.21 -34.66
N GLN A 542 -53.45 11.89 -34.84
CA GLN A 542 -52.30 10.99 -34.98
C GLN A 542 -51.42 11.36 -36.18
N LEU A 543 -52.02 11.80 -37.29
CA LEU A 543 -51.26 12.33 -38.45
C LEU A 543 -50.57 13.66 -38.16
N ALA A 544 -51.16 14.50 -37.33
CA ALA A 544 -50.50 15.74 -36.89
C ALA A 544 -49.32 15.44 -35.98
N ASP A 545 -49.45 14.41 -35.10
CA ASP A 545 -48.42 13.94 -34.19
C ASP A 545 -47.21 13.26 -34.89
N LEU A 546 -47.34 12.96 -36.23
CA LEU A 546 -46.17 12.54 -37.04
C LEU A 546 -45.13 13.65 -37.20
N LYS A 547 -45.49 14.90 -36.94
CA LYS A 547 -44.59 16.05 -36.93
C LYS A 547 -44.15 16.28 -35.50
N ILE A 548 -42.94 15.88 -35.18
CA ILE A 548 -42.35 16.06 -33.83
C ILE A 548 -41.77 17.47 -33.79
N CYS A 549 -42.32 18.30 -32.90
CA CYS A 549 -41.91 19.69 -32.71
C CYS A 549 -41.23 19.89 -31.33
N ALA A 550 -40.47 20.96 -31.22
CA ALA A 550 -39.79 21.34 -29.96
C ALA A 550 -40.85 21.69 -28.89
N SER A 551 -40.65 21.14 -27.70
CA SER A 551 -41.51 21.36 -26.52
C SER A 551 -41.19 22.63 -25.74
N GLN A 552 -40.00 23.21 -25.96
CA GLN A 552 -39.48 24.43 -25.32
C GLN A 552 -38.35 25.02 -26.14
N ASP A 553 -38.03 26.29 -25.86
CA ASP A 553 -36.82 26.92 -26.40
C ASP A 553 -35.55 26.24 -25.82
N GLY A 554 -34.54 26.06 -26.67
CA GLY A 554 -33.28 25.46 -26.17
C GLY A 554 -32.36 24.97 -27.27
N MET A 555 -31.32 24.27 -26.86
CA MET A 555 -30.34 23.65 -27.74
C MET A 555 -30.66 22.13 -27.86
N VAL A 556 -30.66 21.65 -29.08
CA VAL A 556 -30.86 20.23 -29.38
C VAL A 556 -29.64 19.43 -28.90
N ILE A 557 -29.89 18.36 -28.14
CA ILE A 557 -28.90 17.39 -27.71
C ILE A 557 -29.33 16.02 -28.23
N ALA A 558 -28.56 15.50 -29.18
CA ALA A 558 -28.83 14.19 -29.74
C ALA A 558 -27.54 13.49 -30.15
N ARG A 559 -27.26 12.33 -29.57
CA ARG A 559 -26.00 11.62 -29.82
C ARG A 559 -25.85 11.04 -31.22
N GLU A 560 -26.91 10.66 -31.87
CA GLU A 560 -26.88 9.86 -33.13
C GLU A 560 -28.10 10.12 -34.00
N LEU A 561 -28.35 11.41 -34.35
CA LEU A 561 -29.50 11.78 -35.21
C LEU A 561 -29.53 11.00 -36.52
N ASP A 562 -28.37 10.79 -37.14
CA ASP A 562 -28.30 10.10 -38.45
C ASP A 562 -28.78 8.62 -38.38
N ILE A 563 -28.69 7.96 -37.23
CA ILE A 563 -29.18 6.57 -37.06
C ILE A 563 -30.69 6.51 -36.94
N LEU A 564 -31.35 7.62 -36.55
CA LEU A 564 -32.81 7.69 -36.49
C LEU A 564 -33.45 7.66 -37.90
N LEU A 565 -32.73 8.10 -38.92
CA LEU A 565 -33.29 8.12 -40.27
C LEU A 565 -33.64 6.73 -40.78
N GLY A 566 -34.89 6.48 -41.10
CA GLY A 566 -35.42 5.18 -41.51
C GLY A 566 -35.73 4.21 -40.36
N LYS A 567 -35.49 4.59 -39.10
CA LYS A 567 -35.85 3.79 -37.92
C LYS A 567 -37.35 3.89 -37.66
N TYR A 568 -37.98 2.78 -37.28
CA TYR A 568 -39.35 2.75 -36.79
C TYR A 568 -39.41 3.20 -35.34
N LEU A 569 -40.23 4.18 -35.03
CA LEU A 569 -40.47 4.72 -33.70
C LEU A 569 -41.88 4.37 -33.22
N SER A 570 -41.97 4.02 -31.93
CA SER A 570 -43.22 3.75 -31.22
C SER A 570 -43.57 4.89 -30.28
N PRO A 571 -44.83 5.03 -29.86
CA PRO A 571 -45.21 6.04 -28.86
C PRO A 571 -44.41 5.82 -27.57
N GLY A 572 -43.79 6.88 -27.07
CA GLY A 572 -42.94 6.89 -25.89
C GLY A 572 -41.45 6.74 -26.18
N ASP A 573 -41.03 6.35 -27.39
CA ASP A 573 -39.64 6.28 -27.79
C ASP A 573 -38.98 7.67 -27.73
N GLU A 574 -37.78 7.71 -27.15
CA GLU A 574 -36.98 8.91 -27.03
C GLU A 574 -36.35 9.29 -28.38
N VAL A 575 -36.55 10.52 -28.84
CA VAL A 575 -36.05 11.00 -30.11
C VAL A 575 -34.80 11.85 -29.92
N LEU A 576 -34.89 12.88 -29.11
CA LEU A 576 -33.81 13.79 -28.77
C LEU A 576 -34.15 14.54 -27.47
N SER A 577 -33.19 15.28 -26.94
CA SER A 577 -33.41 16.13 -25.77
C SER A 577 -33.17 17.59 -26.12
N ILE A 578 -33.90 18.49 -25.45
CA ILE A 578 -33.72 19.94 -25.58
C ILE A 578 -33.31 20.49 -24.22
N ALA A 579 -32.17 21.18 -24.17
CA ALA A 579 -31.66 21.81 -22.98
C ALA A 579 -31.53 23.32 -23.13
N MET A 580 -31.70 24.07 -22.06
CA MET A 580 -31.36 25.48 -22.06
C MET A 580 -29.84 25.66 -22.01
N PRO A 581 -29.23 26.30 -23.04
CA PRO A 581 -27.79 26.60 -22.99
C PRO A 581 -27.57 27.61 -21.86
N MET A 582 -26.72 27.38 -20.91
CA MET A 582 -26.38 28.15 -19.71
C MET A 582 -27.10 27.76 -18.41
N GLU A 583 -28.05 26.87 -18.42
CA GLU A 583 -28.59 26.30 -17.19
C GLU A 583 -28.00 24.90 -16.96
N THR A 584 -26.88 24.88 -16.22
CA THR A 584 -26.22 23.64 -15.82
C THR A 584 -26.32 23.46 -14.33
N GLN A 585 -26.48 22.20 -13.92
CA GLN A 585 -26.43 21.76 -12.54
C GLN A 585 -25.36 20.70 -12.38
N ALA A 586 -24.88 20.48 -11.14
CA ALA A 586 -24.04 19.33 -10.85
C ALA A 586 -24.86 18.27 -10.10
N ILE A 587 -24.80 17.05 -10.60
CA ILE A 587 -25.38 15.88 -9.94
C ILE A 587 -24.26 15.14 -9.23
N SER A 588 -24.43 14.87 -7.93
CA SER A 588 -23.50 14.08 -7.14
C SER A 588 -24.15 12.78 -6.69
N LEU A 589 -23.35 11.71 -6.59
CA LEU A 589 -23.79 10.40 -6.12
C LEU A 589 -23.11 10.04 -4.80
N ALA A 590 -23.75 10.41 -3.68
CA ALA A 590 -23.24 10.18 -2.34
C ALA A 590 -23.45 8.73 -1.89
N ARG A 591 -22.54 8.23 -1.04
CA ARG A 591 -22.74 6.96 -0.33
C ARG A 591 -23.79 7.15 0.77
N GLN A 592 -24.52 6.09 1.07
CA GLN A 592 -25.48 6.11 2.17
C GLN A 592 -24.82 6.45 3.53
N SER A 593 -23.53 6.13 3.71
CA SER A 593 -22.76 6.49 4.90
C SER A 593 -22.49 7.98 5.07
N ASP A 594 -22.55 8.74 3.98
CA ASP A 594 -22.11 10.12 3.94
C ASP A 594 -23.29 11.11 3.88
N ILE A 595 -24.53 10.57 3.73
CA ILE A 595 -25.73 11.36 3.52
C ILE A 595 -26.12 12.22 4.74
N GLU A 596 -25.95 11.67 5.94
CA GLU A 596 -26.24 12.35 7.21
C GLU A 596 -25.54 13.73 7.28
N TRP A 597 -24.32 13.82 6.74
CA TRP A 597 -23.61 15.09 6.69
C TRP A 597 -24.29 16.12 5.76
N PHE A 598 -24.82 15.68 4.62
CA PHE A 598 -25.50 16.57 3.65
C PHE A 598 -26.87 17.03 4.16
N GLU A 599 -27.58 16.17 4.90
CA GLU A 599 -28.86 16.51 5.52
C GLU A 599 -28.70 17.51 6.67
N ASP A 600 -27.64 17.35 7.48
CA ASP A 600 -27.35 18.22 8.63
C ASP A 600 -26.81 19.60 8.20
N ASN A 601 -26.27 19.73 6.98
CA ASN A 601 -25.63 20.96 6.49
C ASN A 601 -26.18 21.41 5.14
N PRO A 602 -27.49 21.75 5.01
CA PRO A 602 -28.11 22.10 3.74
C PRO A 602 -27.54 23.39 3.13
N ASP A 603 -27.07 24.33 3.94
CA ASP A 603 -26.51 25.62 3.51
C ASP A 603 -24.97 25.59 3.35
N ALA A 604 -24.35 24.41 3.40
CA ALA A 604 -22.90 24.30 3.26
C ALA A 604 -22.43 24.74 1.87
N LYS A 605 -21.38 25.55 1.86
CA LYS A 605 -20.65 25.84 0.61
C LYS A 605 -19.85 24.61 0.19
N LEU A 606 -20.11 24.14 -1.01
CA LEU A 606 -19.50 22.96 -1.58
C LEU A 606 -18.37 23.35 -2.51
N GLU A 607 -17.21 22.71 -2.37
CA GLU A 607 -16.08 22.87 -3.30
C GLU A 607 -16.15 21.77 -4.38
N LEU A 608 -16.42 22.15 -5.63
CA LEU A 608 -16.44 21.23 -6.76
C LEU A 608 -15.13 21.37 -7.55
N ARG A 609 -14.52 20.25 -7.86
CA ARG A 609 -13.34 20.15 -8.73
C ARG A 609 -13.69 19.38 -9.99
N ILE A 610 -13.57 20.02 -11.14
CA ILE A 610 -13.85 19.41 -12.45
C ILE A 610 -12.54 18.88 -13.02
N TRP A 611 -12.53 17.63 -13.49
CA TRP A 611 -11.35 17.02 -14.10
C TRP A 611 -11.04 17.68 -15.46
N GLY A 612 -9.74 17.86 -15.73
CA GLY A 612 -9.29 18.51 -16.96
C GLY A 612 -9.19 20.03 -16.91
N ARG A 613 -9.62 20.69 -15.82
CA ARG A 613 -9.32 22.08 -15.54
C ARG A 613 -8.07 22.24 -14.66
N HIS A 614 -7.52 23.46 -14.62
CA HIS A 614 -6.37 23.75 -13.74
C HIS A 614 -6.66 23.28 -12.31
N GLU A 615 -5.66 22.65 -11.63
CA GLU A 615 -5.78 22.07 -10.28
C GLU A 615 -6.34 23.01 -9.19
N ASN A 616 -6.38 24.33 -9.44
CA ASN A 616 -6.84 25.34 -8.50
C ASN A 616 -8.22 25.95 -8.87
N ALA A 617 -8.89 25.49 -9.92
CA ALA A 617 -10.21 25.97 -10.25
C ALA A 617 -11.26 25.26 -9.38
N VAL A 618 -11.52 25.83 -8.21
CA VAL A 618 -12.61 25.40 -7.32
C VAL A 618 -13.85 26.17 -7.70
N ILE A 619 -14.95 25.46 -7.94
CA ILE A 619 -16.25 26.00 -8.23
C ILE A 619 -17.09 25.93 -6.97
N ASP A 620 -17.74 27.02 -6.61
CA ASP A 620 -18.64 27.06 -5.45
C ASP A 620 -20.03 26.56 -5.86
N GLY A 621 -20.56 25.62 -5.08
CA GLY A 621 -21.92 25.10 -5.24
C GLY A 621 -22.73 25.16 -3.95
N THR A 622 -24.04 25.09 -4.06
CA THR A 622 -24.96 24.96 -2.93
C THR A 622 -25.88 23.76 -3.16
N ILE A 623 -26.22 23.06 -2.07
CA ILE A 623 -27.15 21.93 -2.14
C ILE A 623 -28.53 22.45 -2.50
N ARG A 624 -29.08 21.97 -3.60
CA ARG A 624 -30.45 22.29 -4.01
C ARG A 624 -31.44 21.29 -3.44
N ARG A 625 -31.07 20.01 -3.58
CA ARG A 625 -31.94 18.92 -3.16
C ARG A 625 -31.11 17.66 -2.88
N VAL A 626 -31.42 17.00 -1.78
CA VAL A 626 -30.99 15.64 -1.49
C VAL A 626 -32.15 14.71 -1.79
N ASN A 627 -31.95 13.73 -2.66
CA ASN A 627 -33.00 12.78 -3.00
C ASN A 627 -33.21 11.84 -1.80
N PRO A 628 -34.48 11.64 -1.33
CA PRO A 628 -34.72 10.82 -0.13
C PRO A 628 -34.57 9.30 -0.35
N ARG A 629 -34.29 8.86 -1.58
CA ARG A 629 -34.19 7.44 -1.93
C ARG A 629 -32.85 7.14 -2.60
N ALA A 630 -32.18 6.10 -2.06
CA ALA A 630 -31.03 5.52 -2.75
C ALA A 630 -31.50 4.80 -4.03
N ARG A 631 -30.76 4.99 -5.11
CA ARG A 631 -31.01 4.40 -6.43
C ARG A 631 -29.81 3.58 -6.88
N ASP A 632 -30.06 2.58 -7.65
CA ASP A 632 -29.09 1.74 -8.36
C ASP A 632 -29.01 2.06 -9.86
N ASP A 633 -29.98 2.84 -10.37
CA ASP A 633 -29.94 3.41 -11.72
C ASP A 633 -28.87 4.50 -11.85
N LEU A 634 -28.27 4.58 -13.04
CA LEU A 634 -27.21 5.53 -13.34
C LEU A 634 -27.84 6.82 -13.95
N PRO A 635 -27.82 7.96 -13.25
CA PRO A 635 -28.44 9.17 -13.77
C PRO A 635 -27.73 9.74 -15.00
N HIS A 636 -26.44 9.47 -15.16
CA HIS A 636 -25.64 9.89 -16.32
C HIS A 636 -24.50 8.90 -16.57
N GLU A 637 -24.27 8.54 -17.84
CA GLU A 637 -23.25 7.54 -18.22
C GLU A 637 -21.82 7.91 -17.81
N ALA A 638 -21.50 9.19 -17.72
CA ALA A 638 -20.19 9.68 -17.29
C ALA A 638 -19.77 9.23 -15.87
N PHE A 639 -20.69 8.71 -15.07
CA PHE A 639 -20.35 8.09 -13.78
C PHE A 639 -19.80 6.68 -13.93
N ALA A 640 -20.11 5.98 -15.03
CA ALA A 640 -19.77 4.56 -15.20
C ALA A 640 -18.28 4.34 -15.46
N ALA A 641 -17.68 3.40 -14.77
CA ALA A 641 -16.29 3.01 -14.97
C ALA A 641 -16.01 2.43 -16.37
N SER A 642 -17.03 1.88 -17.04
CA SER A 642 -16.93 1.36 -18.41
C SER A 642 -16.63 2.45 -19.45
N VAL A 643 -17.00 3.70 -19.18
CA VAL A 643 -16.72 4.88 -20.03
C VAL A 643 -15.71 5.84 -19.40
N GLY A 644 -14.97 5.41 -18.39
CA GLY A 644 -13.92 6.21 -17.71
C GLY A 644 -14.41 6.96 -16.47
N GLY A 645 -15.64 6.74 -16.02
CA GLY A 645 -16.17 7.33 -14.78
C GLY A 645 -15.68 6.63 -13.51
N PRO A 646 -15.97 7.20 -12.33
CA PRO A 646 -15.42 6.71 -11.05
C PRO A 646 -16.23 5.58 -10.40
N LEU A 647 -17.41 5.21 -10.92
CA LEU A 647 -18.29 4.24 -10.26
C LEU A 647 -18.32 2.90 -11.00
N ALA A 648 -18.21 1.82 -10.23
CA ALA A 648 -18.37 0.48 -10.76
C ALA A 648 -19.84 0.20 -11.12
N VAL A 649 -20.06 -0.33 -12.32
CA VAL A 649 -21.38 -0.65 -12.87
C VAL A 649 -21.42 -2.09 -13.35
N VAL A 650 -22.61 -2.69 -13.32
CA VAL A 650 -22.87 -4.03 -13.85
C VAL A 650 -24.08 -3.98 -14.79
N PRO A 651 -24.10 -4.79 -15.86
CA PRO A 651 -25.27 -4.90 -16.70
C PRO A 651 -26.48 -5.44 -15.94
N ARG A 652 -27.64 -4.87 -16.11
CA ARG A 652 -28.90 -5.27 -15.44
C ARG A 652 -29.28 -6.73 -15.70
N THR A 653 -28.99 -7.25 -16.86
CA THR A 653 -29.21 -8.65 -17.27
C THR A 653 -28.49 -9.68 -16.40
N GLN A 654 -27.37 -9.34 -15.79
CA GLN A 654 -26.64 -10.26 -14.89
C GLN A 654 -27.28 -10.37 -13.50
N VAL A 655 -28.03 -9.37 -13.06
CA VAL A 655 -28.64 -9.33 -11.73
C VAL A 655 -30.00 -10.02 -11.70
N GLU A 656 -30.78 -9.94 -12.78
CA GLU A 656 -32.16 -10.48 -12.84
C GLU A 656 -32.28 -11.91 -13.39
N GLY A 657 -31.19 -12.51 -13.89
CA GLY A 657 -31.21 -13.92 -14.36
C GLY A 657 -32.12 -14.21 -15.55
N LYS A 658 -32.59 -13.18 -16.26
CA LYS A 658 -33.40 -13.32 -17.46
C LYS A 658 -32.55 -13.26 -18.73
N ASN A 659 -32.49 -14.38 -19.45
CA ASN A 659 -32.00 -14.43 -20.83
C ASN A 659 -32.99 -13.67 -21.76
N SER A 660 -32.90 -12.37 -21.83
CA SER A 660 -33.61 -11.60 -22.84
C SER A 660 -32.69 -11.39 -24.03
N GLN A 661 -32.97 -12.12 -25.11
CA GLN A 661 -32.42 -11.87 -26.45
C GLN A 661 -33.13 -10.65 -27.10
N SER A 662 -33.14 -9.51 -26.48
CA SER A 662 -33.55 -8.24 -27.11
C SER A 662 -32.33 -7.32 -27.10
N SER A 663 -32.00 -6.82 -28.28
CA SER A 663 -30.93 -5.85 -28.53
C SER A 663 -31.34 -4.42 -28.08
N GLU A 664 -31.80 -4.29 -26.86
CA GLU A 664 -31.96 -3.02 -26.18
C GLU A 664 -30.64 -2.71 -25.49
N ALA A 665 -30.21 -1.44 -25.54
CA ALA A 665 -28.99 -0.95 -24.88
C ALA A 665 -28.94 -1.50 -23.45
N GLU A 666 -27.87 -2.22 -23.09
CA GLU A 666 -27.70 -2.81 -21.76
C GLU A 666 -27.77 -1.70 -20.72
N GLU A 667 -28.91 -1.57 -20.03
CA GLU A 667 -29.03 -0.65 -18.90
C GLU A 667 -27.99 -1.02 -17.85
N MET A 668 -27.05 -0.11 -17.60
CA MET A 668 -26.02 -0.27 -16.57
C MET A 668 -26.57 0.13 -15.22
N MET A 669 -26.36 -0.71 -14.20
CA MET A 669 -26.72 -0.45 -12.80
C MET A 669 -25.48 -0.24 -11.95
N LEU A 670 -25.60 0.60 -10.92
CA LEU A 670 -24.57 0.77 -9.90
C LEU A 670 -24.41 -0.52 -9.08
N THR A 671 -23.18 -0.92 -8.81
CA THR A 671 -22.87 -2.06 -7.93
C THR A 671 -23.32 -1.83 -6.49
N GLU A 672 -23.35 -0.55 -6.06
CA GLU A 672 -23.83 -0.12 -4.75
C GLU A 672 -24.85 1.01 -4.94
N PRO A 673 -26.04 0.92 -4.32
CA PRO A 673 -27.02 2.02 -4.38
C PRO A 673 -26.44 3.33 -3.85
N ARG A 674 -26.70 4.43 -4.56
CA ARG A 674 -26.24 5.77 -4.21
C ARG A 674 -27.41 6.73 -4.08
N ILE A 675 -27.19 7.81 -3.37
CA ILE A 675 -28.18 8.85 -3.17
C ILE A 675 -27.81 10.06 -4.04
N PRO A 676 -28.64 10.42 -5.02
CA PRO A 676 -28.41 11.59 -5.85
C PRO A 676 -28.59 12.90 -5.06
N ILE A 677 -27.64 13.80 -5.23
CA ILE A 677 -27.65 15.16 -4.68
C ILE A 677 -27.57 16.14 -5.84
N GLU A 678 -28.56 17.03 -5.95
CA GLU A 678 -28.60 18.11 -6.94
C GLU A 678 -27.93 19.34 -6.33
N ILE A 679 -26.97 19.90 -7.06
CA ILE A 679 -26.16 21.04 -6.64
C ILE A 679 -26.31 22.17 -7.62
N THR A 680 -26.71 23.33 -7.11
CA THR A 680 -26.79 24.56 -7.89
C THR A 680 -25.42 25.22 -7.97
N LEU A 681 -25.00 25.58 -9.16
CA LEU A 681 -23.73 26.24 -9.43
C LEU A 681 -23.91 27.78 -9.43
N SER A 682 -22.83 28.54 -9.24
CA SER A 682 -22.85 29.98 -9.34
C SER A 682 -23.12 30.44 -10.80
N GLU A 683 -23.77 31.60 -11.02
CA GLU A 683 -24.08 32.07 -12.36
C GLU A 683 -22.84 32.27 -13.24
N SER A 684 -21.72 32.70 -12.66
CA SER A 684 -20.47 32.91 -13.37
C SER A 684 -19.86 31.60 -13.88
N ASP A 685 -20.09 30.50 -13.16
CA ASP A 685 -19.46 29.20 -13.45
C ASP A 685 -20.33 28.37 -14.41
N ARG A 686 -21.66 28.52 -14.37
CA ARG A 686 -22.60 27.85 -15.28
C ARG A 686 -22.24 28.06 -16.74
N MET A 687 -21.88 29.30 -17.13
CA MET A 687 -21.55 29.66 -18.52
C MET A 687 -20.27 29.00 -19.05
N SER A 688 -19.43 28.45 -18.17
CA SER A 688 -18.13 27.90 -18.51
C SER A 688 -18.05 26.38 -18.46
N LEU A 689 -19.18 25.72 -18.15
CA LEU A 689 -19.25 24.29 -17.96
C LEU A 689 -20.09 23.63 -19.06
N TYR A 690 -19.66 22.43 -19.45
CA TYR A 690 -20.36 21.61 -20.43
C TYR A 690 -20.94 20.38 -19.76
N ALA A 691 -22.13 19.96 -20.19
CA ALA A 691 -22.71 18.69 -19.73
C ALA A 691 -21.80 17.52 -20.07
N GLY A 692 -21.80 16.50 -19.20
CA GLY A 692 -20.92 15.33 -19.30
C GLY A 692 -19.53 15.54 -18.69
N GLN A 693 -19.16 16.75 -18.25
CA GLN A 693 -17.91 16.94 -17.49
C GLN A 693 -18.02 16.28 -16.14
N SER A 694 -17.03 15.45 -15.82
CA SER A 694 -16.94 14.76 -14.54
C SER A 694 -16.00 15.48 -13.58
N GLY A 695 -16.21 15.26 -12.30
CA GLY A 695 -15.40 15.86 -11.26
C GLY A 695 -15.64 15.22 -9.91
N GLU A 696 -15.19 15.91 -8.89
CA GLU A 696 -15.28 15.50 -7.51
C GLU A 696 -15.79 16.63 -6.63
N LEU A 697 -16.82 16.36 -5.85
CA LEU A 697 -17.28 17.22 -4.78
C LEU A 697 -16.43 16.95 -3.54
N ILE A 698 -15.81 17.99 -3.03
CA ILE A 698 -14.95 17.91 -1.85
C ILE A 698 -15.59 18.72 -0.73
N VAL A 699 -15.91 18.04 0.34
CA VAL A 699 -16.45 18.69 1.54
C VAL A 699 -15.48 18.47 2.70
N ARG A 700 -15.02 19.57 3.31
CA ARG A 700 -14.18 19.52 4.50
C ARG A 700 -15.06 19.68 5.73
N ASN A 701 -15.21 18.61 6.47
CA ASN A 701 -15.90 18.69 7.77
C ASN A 701 -14.96 19.33 8.80
N ARG A 702 -15.10 20.66 9.01
CA ARG A 702 -14.29 21.42 9.99
C ARG A 702 -14.75 21.26 11.43
N ASP A 703 -15.93 20.75 11.67
CA ASP A 703 -16.54 20.73 13.01
C ASP A 703 -16.23 19.45 13.79
N GLN A 704 -15.72 18.41 13.12
CA GLN A 704 -15.27 17.20 13.80
C GLN A 704 -13.80 17.32 14.24
N ASN A 705 -13.54 16.99 15.50
CA ASN A 705 -12.17 16.85 15.98
C ASN A 705 -11.63 15.43 15.74
N MET A 706 -10.30 15.26 15.81
CA MET A 706 -9.64 13.98 15.57
C MET A 706 -10.11 12.88 16.53
N ALA A 707 -10.53 13.23 17.75
CA ALA A 707 -11.01 12.28 18.75
C ALA A 707 -12.35 11.66 18.34
N SER A 708 -13.31 12.46 17.88
CA SER A 708 -14.61 11.95 17.38
C SER A 708 -14.43 11.12 16.13
N TYR A 709 -13.60 11.58 15.20
CA TYR A 709 -13.26 10.83 13.99
C TYR A 709 -12.70 9.43 14.27
N LEU A 710 -11.72 9.33 15.18
CA LEU A 710 -11.13 8.04 15.54
C LEU A 710 -12.13 7.13 16.26
N SER A 711 -12.98 7.70 17.13
CA SER A 711 -14.01 6.94 17.85
C SER A 711 -15.07 6.38 16.91
N GLU A 712 -15.56 7.16 15.95
CA GLU A 712 -16.54 6.73 14.96
C GLU A 712 -15.99 5.65 14.04
N ASN A 713 -14.76 5.85 13.52
CA ASN A 713 -14.12 4.83 12.67
C ASN A 713 -13.87 3.52 13.43
N PHE A 714 -13.53 3.61 14.71
CA PHE A 714 -13.36 2.41 15.54
C PHE A 714 -14.71 1.71 15.77
N ILE A 715 -15.78 2.44 16.04
CA ILE A 715 -17.14 1.89 16.18
C ILE A 715 -17.62 1.26 14.86
N ARG A 716 -17.39 1.93 13.71
CA ARG A 716 -17.69 1.39 12.37
C ARG A 716 -16.92 0.10 12.10
N PHE A 717 -15.63 0.07 12.42
CA PHE A 717 -14.81 -1.13 12.30
C PHE A 717 -15.34 -2.29 13.15
N CYS A 718 -15.69 -2.03 14.42
CA CYS A 718 -16.26 -3.04 15.30
C CYS A 718 -17.65 -3.53 14.83
N ARG A 719 -18.46 -2.65 14.25
CA ARG A 719 -19.77 -2.98 13.71
C ARG A 719 -19.66 -3.84 12.44
N ASN A 720 -18.77 -3.49 11.52
CA ASN A 720 -18.54 -4.25 10.28
C ASN A 720 -17.91 -5.63 10.51
N THR A 721 -17.09 -5.78 11.55
CA THR A 721 -16.57 -7.10 11.96
C THR A 721 -17.68 -7.97 12.57
N ASN A 722 -18.64 -7.38 13.28
CA ASN A 722 -19.73 -8.11 13.92
C ASN A 722 -20.80 -8.56 12.91
N THR A 723 -21.10 -7.77 11.87
CA THR A 723 -22.03 -8.15 10.80
C THR A 723 -21.47 -9.25 9.88
N ARG A 724 -20.17 -9.31 9.68
CA ARG A 724 -19.52 -10.40 8.91
C ARG A 724 -19.50 -11.74 9.66
N THR A 725 -19.54 -11.73 11.00
CA THR A 725 -19.57 -12.95 11.83
C THR A 725 -20.97 -13.52 12.02
N HIS A 726 -22.05 -12.77 11.75
CA HIS A 726 -23.44 -13.23 11.85
C HIS A 726 -24.07 -13.62 10.48
N GLY A 727 -23.32 -13.52 9.39
CA GLY A 727 -23.72 -13.90 8.04
C GLY A 727 -23.14 -15.26 7.57
N LEU A 728 -22.68 -16.11 8.50
CA LEU A 728 -22.25 -17.50 8.26
C LEU A 728 -23.23 -18.45 8.93
#